data_16558a77468b3b5c1246e6dfe818a4da
#
_entry.id   16558a77468b3b5c1246e6dfe818a4da
#
_cell.length_a   1.000
_cell.length_b   1.000
_cell.length_c   1.000
_cell.angle_alpha   90.00
_cell.angle_beta   90.00
_cell.angle_gamma   90.00
#
_symmetry.space_group_name_H-M   'P 1'
#
loop_
_entity.id
_entity.type
_entity.pdbx_description
1 polymer ?
#
loop_
_entity_poly.entity_id
_entity_poly.type
_entity_poly.pdbx_seq_one_letter_code
_entity_poly.pdbx_strand_id
1 'polypeptide(L)'
;SAYTNSGWMDMGANSKITYGHKNGKLYIKFKDVVTPATNGAGETTTISFHMALCPDGSVEVFYDDYNPAGVFGSGGHNFVGVSDIAASDPCIFVDANKVQESNGGLDAPYYDIVTGSAIKIVAPAKSMIKSLSSTEGYVGNGESKEINVTLAANDELVAGPLTNYLTVITNDPINPSASVKLTANIVGDNLKAEAALDSTSVDFGKVFRTSAQQRTVLLSNNGKDVLNVKSVIVKNGKFTLAEDMNAAFSVPAGQGKDIVVTLPTAEKGTVEDVLVIKYADGTTKEIPLKAEVIGNPTWKSNTESLKVETPYGTNVEKTIQVTNEGDENLTFSAEPASWYTASDQEATDKSTVDYVFKSKLDGFDIPYKWVDITNDYTEHMPYAYYIDKTDFKKVELPFEFPFYGKKYKSMYIYNTGFVSFDAPVEDYKQFPEPPASLPTTETFYTNIICPFWGNHSMNTPSSDGVYYKAKDDEVIVSYKNYGNTMMQGMNFEVILRKDGSFKFQYNVDPDGFQLGVFGLCGIMDHTGTRGITPSDMYITDGNTVEFTPYKNYVVAPGEQVEMPVELKANQLADTYDYELNVTTNDPSQPSVKIPVTLNITGEAQAEFPEVINVEQPVDEYAMDPSYYEFYVVNKGTKAFTITDVASEMFTGSEPSDPDVEEPSDPEGKLEVYAAQNNNGGDDGIDPGPMALADDAAKAWIPYQSGTMAPIVVGTDTVKFRI
;
A
#
# COMPACT_ATOMS: atom_id res chain seq x y z
N SER A 1 -17.07 -9.40 15.47
CA SER A 1 -16.07 -10.05 14.62
C SER A 1 -16.75 -11.01 13.66
N ALA A 2 -16.54 -10.87 12.37
CA ALA A 2 -17.08 -11.78 11.36
C ALA A 2 -16.19 -13.01 11.15
N TYR A 3 -14.94 -12.88 11.49
CA TYR A 3 -13.94 -13.93 11.47
C TYR A 3 -12.79 -13.56 12.41
N THR A 4 -12.43 -14.45 13.31
CA THR A 4 -11.18 -14.37 14.05
C THR A 4 -10.61 -15.78 14.15
N ASN A 5 -9.35 -15.92 13.83
CA ASN A 5 -8.57 -17.12 14.03
C ASN A 5 -7.55 -16.82 15.16
N SER A 6 -7.25 -17.78 16.00
CA SER A 6 -6.14 -17.67 16.97
C SER A 6 -4.76 -17.57 16.31
N GLY A 7 -4.68 -17.74 14.98
CA GLY A 7 -3.53 -17.40 14.15
C GLY A 7 -3.79 -16.05 13.46
N TRP A 8 -2.74 -15.28 13.25
CA TRP A 8 -2.78 -14.02 12.55
C TRP A 8 -3.32 -14.24 11.12
N MET A 9 -4.34 -13.43 10.73
CA MET A 9 -4.74 -13.36 9.32
C MET A 9 -3.92 -12.26 8.67
N ASP A 10 -3.33 -12.59 7.53
CA ASP A 10 -2.52 -11.65 6.77
C ASP A 10 -3.28 -11.18 5.53
N MET A 11 -2.98 -9.94 5.12
CA MET A 11 -3.40 -9.45 3.82
C MET A 11 -2.35 -9.92 2.81
N GLY A 12 -2.61 -11.04 2.15
CA GLY A 12 -1.76 -11.52 1.07
C GLY A 12 -1.73 -10.53 -0.11
N ALA A 13 -0.80 -10.69 -1.02
CA ALA A 13 -0.60 -9.79 -2.17
C ALA A 13 -1.87 -9.53 -3.01
N ASN A 14 -2.83 -10.45 -2.99
CA ASN A 14 -4.12 -10.33 -3.69
C ASN A 14 -5.28 -9.92 -2.79
N SER A 15 -5.05 -9.78 -1.48
CA SER A 15 -6.09 -9.43 -0.52
C SER A 15 -6.50 -7.96 -0.67
N LYS A 16 -7.80 -7.69 -0.54
CA LYS A 16 -8.35 -6.33 -0.61
C LYS A 16 -9.45 -6.13 0.40
N ILE A 17 -9.45 -4.97 1.05
CA ILE A 17 -10.58 -4.47 1.83
C ILE A 17 -11.21 -3.33 1.03
N THR A 18 -12.50 -3.45 0.75
CA THR A 18 -13.26 -2.41 0.09
C THR A 18 -14.53 -2.10 0.90
N TYR A 19 -15.00 -0.88 0.82
CA TYR A 19 -16.25 -0.50 1.47
C TYR A 19 -17.10 0.34 0.54
N GLY A 20 -18.39 0.38 0.82
CA GLY A 20 -19.35 1.18 0.05
C GLY A 20 -20.70 1.26 0.75
N HIS A 21 -21.49 2.23 0.36
CA HIS A 21 -22.84 2.41 0.88
C HIS A 21 -23.87 2.05 -0.18
N LYS A 22 -24.93 1.36 0.24
CA LYS A 22 -26.09 1.08 -0.62
C LYS A 22 -27.35 0.95 0.23
N ASN A 23 -28.39 1.70 -0.12
CA ASN A 23 -29.70 1.71 0.56
C ASN A 23 -29.58 1.89 2.10
N GLY A 24 -28.69 2.80 2.54
CA GLY A 24 -28.45 3.10 3.94
C GLY A 24 -27.61 2.06 4.69
N LYS A 25 -27.19 0.99 4.08
CA LYS A 25 -26.26 0.02 4.67
C LYS A 25 -24.82 0.36 4.31
N LEU A 26 -23.90 0.21 5.27
CA LEU A 26 -22.47 0.22 5.02
C LEU A 26 -21.99 -1.21 4.79
N TYR A 27 -21.50 -1.50 3.60
CA TYR A 27 -20.87 -2.79 3.24
C TYR A 27 -19.37 -2.67 3.38
N ILE A 28 -18.74 -3.65 4.04
CA ILE A 28 -17.29 -3.80 4.15
C ILE A 28 -16.95 -5.18 3.61
N LYS A 29 -16.22 -5.24 2.51
CA LYS A 29 -15.84 -6.50 1.85
C LYS A 29 -14.37 -6.79 2.06
N PHE A 30 -14.09 -8.00 2.53
CA PHE A 30 -12.79 -8.60 2.68
C PHE A 30 -12.62 -9.65 1.58
N LYS A 31 -11.67 -9.45 0.68
CA LYS A 31 -11.44 -10.35 -0.45
C LYS A 31 -10.10 -11.04 -0.30
N ASP A 32 -10.10 -12.37 -0.51
CA ASP A 32 -8.91 -13.24 -0.57
C ASP A 32 -7.98 -13.06 0.66
N VAL A 33 -8.56 -12.93 1.86
CA VAL A 33 -7.79 -12.88 3.11
C VAL A 33 -7.20 -14.26 3.37
N VAL A 34 -5.92 -14.33 3.69
CA VAL A 34 -5.16 -15.57 3.80
C VAL A 34 -4.72 -15.87 5.24
N THR A 35 -4.53 -17.12 5.57
CA THR A 35 -3.80 -17.50 6.78
C THR A 35 -2.32 -17.66 6.44
N PRO A 36 -1.41 -17.26 7.33
CA PRO A 36 0.02 -17.43 7.10
C PRO A 36 0.47 -18.91 7.15
N ALA A 37 -0.35 -19.79 7.71
CA ALA A 37 -0.05 -21.21 7.78
C ALA A 37 -0.37 -21.91 6.46
N THR A 38 0.59 -22.66 5.92
CA THR A 38 0.40 -23.50 4.73
C THR A 38 0.23 -24.98 5.14
N ASN A 39 -0.51 -25.75 4.33
CA ASN A 39 -0.51 -27.21 4.44
C ASN A 39 0.81 -27.80 3.92
N GLY A 40 0.95 -29.13 4.00
CA GLY A 40 2.14 -29.85 3.50
C GLY A 40 2.40 -29.72 2.00
N ALA A 41 1.44 -29.16 1.22
CA ALA A 41 1.57 -28.84 -0.20
C ALA A 41 1.86 -27.34 -0.46
N GLY A 42 2.04 -26.54 0.58
CA GLY A 42 2.31 -25.11 0.46
C GLY A 42 1.06 -24.26 0.21
N GLU A 43 -0.15 -24.83 0.36
CA GLU A 43 -1.42 -24.09 0.12
C GLU A 43 -1.89 -23.41 1.40
N THR A 44 -2.39 -22.19 1.29
CA THR A 44 -2.97 -21.39 2.38
C THR A 44 -4.50 -21.47 2.39
N THR A 45 -5.12 -21.32 3.55
CA THR A 45 -6.56 -21.09 3.64
C THR A 45 -6.86 -19.66 3.20
N THR A 46 -7.84 -19.51 2.31
CA THR A 46 -8.33 -18.20 1.88
C THR A 46 -9.81 -18.04 2.19
N ILE A 47 -10.21 -16.81 2.54
CA ILE A 47 -11.61 -16.47 2.78
C ILE A 47 -11.93 -15.10 2.18
N SER A 48 -13.07 -15.05 1.50
CA SER A 48 -13.70 -13.80 1.07
C SER A 48 -15.08 -13.69 1.71
N PHE A 49 -15.33 -12.58 2.40
CA PHE A 49 -16.60 -12.30 3.04
C PHE A 49 -16.90 -10.82 3.03
N HIS A 50 -18.17 -10.47 3.23
CA HIS A 50 -18.52 -9.07 3.47
C HIS A 50 -19.51 -8.94 4.63
N MET A 51 -19.47 -7.78 5.26
CA MET A 51 -20.39 -7.39 6.32
C MET A 51 -21.25 -6.22 5.84
N ALA A 52 -22.51 -6.20 6.27
CA ALA A 52 -23.36 -5.03 6.14
C ALA A 52 -23.77 -4.54 7.53
N LEU A 53 -23.41 -3.31 7.85
CA LEU A 53 -23.94 -2.60 9.01
C LEU A 53 -25.25 -1.92 8.58
N CYS A 54 -26.34 -2.28 9.23
CA CYS A 54 -27.67 -1.82 8.86
C CYS A 54 -28.13 -0.65 9.75
N PRO A 55 -28.93 0.29 9.23
CA PRO A 55 -29.46 1.43 10.00
C PRO A 55 -30.25 1.02 11.23
N ASP A 56 -30.86 -0.16 11.20
CA ASP A 56 -31.63 -0.71 12.30
C ASP A 56 -30.77 -1.33 13.41
N GLY A 57 -29.45 -1.18 13.35
CA GLY A 57 -28.49 -1.75 14.29
C GLY A 57 -28.22 -3.24 14.08
N SER A 58 -28.80 -3.88 13.06
CA SER A 58 -28.44 -5.25 12.72
C SER A 58 -27.14 -5.32 11.93
N VAL A 59 -26.47 -6.46 12.03
CA VAL A 59 -25.25 -6.78 11.26
C VAL A 59 -25.53 -8.01 10.42
N GLU A 60 -25.27 -7.93 9.14
CA GLU A 60 -25.36 -9.06 8.21
C GLU A 60 -23.94 -9.46 7.80
N VAL A 61 -23.63 -10.75 7.82
CA VAL A 61 -22.34 -11.31 7.38
C VAL A 61 -22.61 -12.31 6.26
N PHE A 62 -21.90 -12.17 5.17
CA PHE A 62 -22.04 -13.02 3.99
C PHE A 62 -20.70 -13.65 3.67
N TYR A 63 -20.63 -14.95 3.54
CA TYR A 63 -19.44 -15.69 3.17
C TYR A 63 -19.46 -15.96 1.67
N ASP A 64 -18.69 -15.14 0.92
CA ASP A 64 -18.66 -15.19 -0.54
C ASP A 64 -17.90 -16.40 -1.05
N ASP A 65 -16.72 -16.67 -0.45
CA ASP A 65 -15.89 -17.80 -0.82
C ASP A 65 -15.01 -18.24 0.37
N TYR A 66 -14.83 -19.53 0.53
CA TYR A 66 -13.99 -20.13 1.57
C TYR A 66 -13.27 -21.35 1.03
N ASN A 67 -11.95 -21.27 0.95
CA ASN A 67 -11.09 -22.39 0.58
C ASN A 67 -10.27 -22.85 1.80
N PRO A 68 -10.62 -23.99 2.41
CA PRO A 68 -9.94 -24.49 3.61
C PRO A 68 -8.68 -25.33 3.32
N ALA A 69 -7.97 -25.06 2.23
CA ALA A 69 -6.80 -25.87 1.83
C ALA A 69 -5.64 -25.82 2.84
N GLY A 70 -5.52 -24.70 3.55
CA GLY A 70 -4.49 -24.52 4.57
C GLY A 70 -4.79 -25.24 5.89
N VAL A 71 -3.75 -25.57 6.64
CA VAL A 71 -3.90 -26.10 7.99
C VAL A 71 -4.15 -24.94 8.95
N PHE A 72 -5.34 -24.88 9.53
CA PHE A 72 -5.45 -24.18 10.81
C PHE A 72 -4.57 -24.94 11.79
N GLY A 73 -3.50 -24.31 12.26
CA GLY A 73 -2.66 -24.93 13.29
C GLY A 73 -3.54 -25.43 14.45
N SER A 74 -3.12 -26.50 15.11
CA SER A 74 -3.85 -27.11 16.22
C SER A 74 -4.22 -26.03 17.26
N GLY A 75 -5.48 -25.57 17.25
CA GLY A 75 -5.99 -24.49 18.09
C GLY A 75 -6.64 -23.31 17.38
N GLY A 76 -6.69 -23.29 16.05
CA GLY A 76 -7.39 -22.25 15.30
C GLY A 76 -8.91 -22.42 15.34
N HIS A 77 -9.64 -21.41 15.83
CA HIS A 77 -11.09 -21.42 15.92
C HIS A 77 -11.66 -20.25 15.11
N ASN A 78 -12.73 -20.51 14.36
CA ASN A 78 -13.49 -19.49 13.67
C ASN A 78 -14.57 -18.95 14.60
N PHE A 79 -14.53 -17.68 14.90
CA PHE A 79 -15.55 -17.02 15.70
C PHE A 79 -16.37 -16.07 14.83
N VAL A 80 -17.69 -16.16 14.96
CA VAL A 80 -18.61 -15.19 14.39
C VAL A 80 -19.44 -14.61 15.53
N GLY A 81 -19.40 -13.29 15.72
CA GLY A 81 -20.13 -12.68 16.83
C GLY A 81 -19.94 -11.18 16.91
N VAL A 82 -20.56 -10.60 17.92
CA VAL A 82 -20.44 -9.19 18.30
C VAL A 82 -20.06 -9.08 19.76
N SER A 83 -19.20 -8.11 20.07
CA SER A 83 -18.81 -7.76 21.44
C SER A 83 -18.89 -6.25 21.63
N ASP A 84 -19.03 -5.78 22.86
CA ASP A 84 -18.83 -4.37 23.17
C ASP A 84 -17.34 -4.01 23.29
N ILE A 85 -17.04 -2.71 23.37
CA ILE A 85 -15.66 -2.19 23.44
C ILE A 85 -14.98 -2.61 24.76
N ALA A 86 -15.73 -2.90 25.82
CA ALA A 86 -15.18 -3.18 27.13
C ALA A 86 -14.66 -4.62 27.27
N ALA A 87 -14.92 -5.49 26.32
CA ALA A 87 -14.51 -6.91 26.28
C ALA A 87 -14.90 -7.73 27.54
N SER A 88 -15.71 -7.16 28.42
CA SER A 88 -16.02 -7.76 29.73
C SER A 88 -17.39 -8.39 29.83
N ASP A 89 -18.34 -8.14 28.91
CA ASP A 89 -19.67 -8.80 28.90
C ASP A 89 -20.55 -8.37 27.69
N PRO A 90 -21.54 -9.17 27.33
CA PRO A 90 -21.42 -10.52 26.81
C PRO A 90 -21.14 -10.52 25.31
N CYS A 91 -20.10 -11.20 24.93
CA CYS A 91 -19.94 -11.56 23.52
C CYS A 91 -21.11 -12.44 23.08
N ILE A 92 -21.85 -12.05 22.06
CA ILE A 92 -22.80 -12.92 21.40
C ILE A 92 -22.04 -13.66 20.30
N PHE A 93 -21.83 -14.96 20.49
CA PHE A 93 -21.31 -15.83 19.46
C PHE A 93 -22.48 -16.43 18.65
N VAL A 94 -22.32 -16.49 17.35
CA VAL A 94 -23.24 -17.26 16.51
C VAL A 94 -23.03 -18.75 16.81
N ASP A 95 -24.14 -19.45 17.02
CA ASP A 95 -24.22 -20.83 17.48
C ASP A 95 -23.21 -21.73 16.78
N ALA A 96 -22.35 -22.31 17.60
CA ALA A 96 -21.36 -23.27 17.13
C ALA A 96 -21.89 -24.66 17.48
N ASN A 97 -22.29 -25.40 16.49
CA ASN A 97 -22.71 -26.78 16.65
C ASN A 97 -21.60 -27.72 17.16
N LYS A 98 -20.42 -27.21 17.45
CA LYS A 98 -19.28 -28.01 17.89
C LYS A 98 -18.44 -27.23 18.92
N VAL A 99 -18.30 -27.85 20.09
CA VAL A 99 -17.29 -27.48 21.10
C VAL A 99 -16.11 -28.41 20.84
N GLN A 100 -14.96 -27.85 20.48
CA GLN A 100 -13.73 -28.64 20.42
C GLN A 100 -13.08 -28.67 21.77
N GLU A 101 -12.99 -29.81 22.41
CA GLU A 101 -12.20 -30.00 23.63
C GLU A 101 -10.72 -29.79 23.26
N SER A 102 -10.14 -28.69 23.68
CA SER A 102 -8.70 -28.47 23.60
C SER A 102 -8.02 -29.00 24.86
N ASN A 103 -6.96 -29.74 24.72
CA ASN A 103 -6.09 -30.16 25.82
C ASN A 103 -5.45 -28.91 26.47
N GLY A 104 -6.16 -28.23 27.38
CA GLY A 104 -5.61 -27.23 28.29
C GLY A 104 -5.96 -25.78 28.03
N GLY A 105 -7.01 -25.45 27.29
CA GLY A 105 -7.48 -24.08 27.10
C GLY A 105 -9.00 -23.99 26.98
N LEU A 106 -9.57 -22.83 27.18
CA LEU A 106 -10.98 -22.51 27.16
C LEU A 106 -11.72 -23.18 26.00
N ASP A 107 -12.77 -23.93 26.28
CA ASP A 107 -13.72 -24.47 25.30
C ASP A 107 -14.39 -23.30 24.57
N ALA A 108 -13.89 -22.94 23.41
CA ALA A 108 -14.46 -21.88 22.62
C ALA A 108 -15.33 -22.48 21.51
N PRO A 109 -16.58 -22.02 21.35
CA PRO A 109 -17.41 -22.43 20.24
C PRO A 109 -16.80 -21.99 18.91
N TYR A 110 -16.82 -22.85 17.89
CA TYR A 110 -16.37 -22.47 16.55
C TYR A 110 -17.50 -22.62 15.53
N TYR A 111 -17.45 -21.79 14.52
CA TYR A 111 -18.43 -21.74 13.45
C TYR A 111 -17.88 -22.39 12.16
N ASP A 112 -18.62 -23.35 11.61
CA ASP A 112 -18.29 -23.94 10.29
C ASP A 112 -18.69 -22.95 9.20
N ILE A 113 -17.71 -22.31 8.58
CA ILE A 113 -17.94 -21.38 7.48
C ILE A 113 -18.31 -22.18 6.23
N VAL A 114 -19.43 -21.80 5.62
CA VAL A 114 -19.92 -22.40 4.37
C VAL A 114 -20.02 -21.32 3.31
N THR A 115 -19.35 -21.52 2.17
CA THR A 115 -19.45 -20.63 1.00
C THR A 115 -20.90 -20.42 0.60
N GLY A 116 -21.29 -19.16 0.38
CA GLY A 116 -22.66 -18.77 0.04
C GLY A 116 -23.62 -18.69 1.22
N SER A 117 -23.16 -18.93 2.46
CA SER A 117 -23.99 -18.75 3.66
C SER A 117 -24.04 -17.29 4.10
N ALA A 118 -25.09 -16.94 4.84
CA ALA A 118 -25.24 -15.62 5.43
C ALA A 118 -25.78 -15.74 6.87
N ILE A 119 -25.34 -14.79 7.71
CA ILE A 119 -25.75 -14.67 9.10
C ILE A 119 -26.28 -13.27 9.32
N LYS A 120 -27.40 -13.15 10.01
CA LYS A 120 -27.91 -11.85 10.47
C LYS A 120 -27.97 -11.83 12.00
N ILE A 121 -27.29 -10.87 12.60
CA ILE A 121 -27.30 -10.58 14.02
C ILE A 121 -28.23 -9.39 14.24
N VAL A 122 -29.25 -9.58 15.04
CA VAL A 122 -30.29 -8.57 15.29
C VAL A 122 -30.20 -8.11 16.74
N ALA A 123 -30.37 -6.79 16.97
CA ALA A 123 -30.37 -6.24 18.32
C ALA A 123 -31.50 -6.86 19.17
N PRO A 124 -31.23 -7.24 20.43
CA PRO A 124 -32.22 -7.87 21.33
C PRO A 124 -33.49 -7.02 21.56
N ALA A 125 -33.35 -5.70 21.53
CA ALA A 125 -34.48 -4.77 21.66
C ALA A 125 -35.59 -4.96 20.63
N LYS A 126 -35.29 -5.66 19.51
CA LYS A 126 -36.28 -5.98 18.45
C LYS A 126 -36.89 -7.36 18.59
N SER A 127 -36.69 -8.01 19.73
CA SER A 127 -37.36 -9.28 19.99
C SER A 127 -38.81 -9.05 20.47
N MET A 128 -39.71 -9.86 19.94
CA MET A 128 -41.09 -9.94 20.46
C MET A 128 -41.19 -10.89 21.66
N ILE A 129 -40.13 -11.62 22.01
CA ILE A 129 -40.10 -12.52 23.16
C ILE A 129 -39.84 -11.68 24.40
N LYS A 130 -40.83 -11.60 25.31
CA LYS A 130 -40.73 -10.87 26.56
C LYS A 130 -40.16 -11.72 27.68
N SER A 131 -40.61 -12.98 27.78
CA SER A 131 -40.14 -13.90 28.78
C SER A 131 -40.47 -15.32 28.41
N LEU A 132 -39.76 -16.24 29.06
CA LEU A 132 -40.02 -17.68 29.06
C LEU A 132 -40.44 -18.14 30.45
N SER A 133 -41.33 -19.12 30.56
CA SER A 133 -41.71 -19.70 31.86
C SER A 133 -40.57 -20.50 32.48
N SER A 134 -39.64 -20.98 31.68
CA SER A 134 -38.42 -21.65 32.14
C SER A 134 -37.33 -21.50 31.07
N THR A 135 -36.11 -21.28 31.51
CA THR A 135 -34.90 -21.25 30.66
C THR A 135 -34.07 -22.52 30.74
N GLU A 136 -34.42 -23.40 31.68
CA GLU A 136 -33.78 -24.68 31.92
C GLU A 136 -34.77 -25.72 32.39
N GLY A 137 -34.43 -27.01 32.26
CA GLY A 137 -35.30 -28.06 32.77
C GLY A 137 -34.79 -29.45 32.46
N TYR A 138 -35.41 -30.40 33.14
CA TYR A 138 -35.22 -31.83 32.96
C TYR A 138 -36.51 -32.44 32.42
N VAL A 139 -36.40 -33.36 31.45
CA VAL A 139 -37.51 -34.13 30.91
C VAL A 139 -37.15 -35.61 31.01
N GLY A 140 -37.90 -36.35 31.83
CA GLY A 140 -37.70 -37.78 32.00
C GLY A 140 -38.18 -38.61 30.80
N ASN A 141 -37.84 -39.90 30.79
CA ASN A 141 -38.22 -40.79 29.71
C ASN A 141 -39.74 -40.90 29.56
N GLY A 142 -40.25 -40.54 28.38
CA GLY A 142 -41.66 -40.52 28.08
C GLY A 142 -42.44 -39.31 28.64
N GLU A 143 -41.74 -38.38 29.26
CA GLU A 143 -42.34 -37.14 29.78
C GLU A 143 -42.26 -36.01 28.80
N SER A 144 -42.98 -34.91 29.04
CA SER A 144 -42.89 -33.63 28.31
C SER A 144 -42.86 -32.48 29.28
N LYS A 145 -42.20 -31.40 28.91
CA LYS A 145 -42.16 -30.13 29.64
C LYS A 145 -42.71 -29.02 28.80
N GLU A 146 -43.71 -28.32 29.31
CA GLU A 146 -44.23 -27.12 28.68
C GLU A 146 -43.36 -25.90 28.97
N ILE A 147 -43.06 -25.15 27.95
CA ILE A 147 -42.37 -23.86 28.06
C ILE A 147 -43.29 -22.80 27.46
N ASN A 148 -43.82 -21.93 28.32
CA ASN A 148 -44.68 -20.83 27.87
C ASN A 148 -43.81 -19.64 27.44
N VAL A 149 -44.01 -19.20 26.20
CA VAL A 149 -43.34 -18.04 25.61
C VAL A 149 -44.30 -16.86 25.71
N THR A 150 -43.95 -15.85 26.49
CA THR A 150 -44.71 -14.59 26.50
C THR A 150 -44.19 -13.66 25.42
N LEU A 151 -45.10 -13.31 24.53
CA LEU A 151 -44.82 -12.33 23.47
C LEU A 151 -45.41 -10.98 23.83
N ALA A 152 -44.71 -9.92 23.51
CA ALA A 152 -45.19 -8.56 23.67
C ALA A 152 -44.65 -7.66 22.56
N ALA A 153 -45.52 -6.87 21.96
CA ALA A 153 -45.07 -5.71 21.20
C ALA A 153 -44.57 -4.65 22.15
N ASN A 154 -43.42 -4.09 21.87
CA ASN A 154 -42.81 -2.98 22.62
C ASN A 154 -42.57 -1.79 21.66
N ASP A 155 -42.14 -0.67 22.24
CA ASP A 155 -41.90 0.56 21.46
C ASP A 155 -40.75 0.48 20.46
N GLU A 156 -39.94 -0.57 20.54
CA GLU A 156 -38.83 -0.82 19.61
C GLU A 156 -39.26 -1.57 18.34
N LEU A 157 -40.42 -2.21 18.36
CA LEU A 157 -40.92 -2.97 17.23
C LEU A 157 -41.50 -2.03 16.15
N VAL A 158 -41.32 -2.45 14.91
CA VAL A 158 -41.82 -1.76 13.71
C VAL A 158 -42.94 -2.56 13.06
N ALA A 159 -43.80 -1.89 12.28
CA ALA A 159 -44.87 -2.56 11.53
C ALA A 159 -44.30 -3.54 10.49
N GLY A 160 -45.01 -4.64 10.29
CA GLY A 160 -44.68 -5.64 9.31
C GLY A 160 -44.30 -7.00 9.88
N PRO A 161 -43.83 -7.92 9.04
CA PRO A 161 -43.47 -9.26 9.45
C PRO A 161 -42.20 -9.22 10.33
N LEU A 162 -42.25 -9.87 11.48
CA LEU A 162 -41.13 -10.08 12.39
C LEU A 162 -40.94 -11.59 12.58
N THR A 163 -39.66 -12.00 12.55
CA THR A 163 -39.27 -13.38 12.86
C THR A 163 -38.29 -13.38 14.01
N ASN A 164 -38.57 -14.17 15.03
CA ASN A 164 -37.60 -14.49 16.07
C ASN A 164 -37.38 -16.02 16.10
N TYR A 165 -36.33 -16.45 16.72
CA TYR A 165 -36.05 -17.87 16.95
C TYR A 165 -35.90 -18.11 18.45
N LEU A 166 -36.48 -19.20 18.92
CA LEU A 166 -36.26 -19.75 20.22
C LEU A 166 -35.37 -20.98 20.07
N THR A 167 -34.15 -20.91 20.56
CA THR A 167 -33.23 -22.04 20.50
C THR A 167 -33.29 -22.82 21.80
N VAL A 168 -33.50 -24.11 21.70
CA VAL A 168 -33.48 -25.07 22.79
C VAL A 168 -32.19 -25.87 22.66
N ILE A 169 -31.33 -25.81 23.69
CA ILE A 169 -30.09 -26.56 23.79
C ILE A 169 -30.34 -27.78 24.67
N THR A 170 -29.88 -28.94 24.23
CA THR A 170 -30.11 -30.21 24.94
C THR A 170 -28.80 -30.99 25.09
N ASN A 171 -28.81 -32.03 25.95
CA ASN A 171 -27.73 -33.01 26.03
C ASN A 171 -27.93 -34.23 25.12
N ASP A 172 -28.87 -34.15 24.15
CA ASP A 172 -29.05 -35.20 23.14
C ASP A 172 -27.88 -35.16 22.16
N PRO A 173 -27.06 -36.23 22.06
CA PRO A 173 -25.91 -36.25 21.17
C PRO A 173 -26.26 -36.21 19.68
N ILE A 174 -27.54 -36.49 19.33
CA ILE A 174 -28.02 -36.46 17.95
C ILE A 174 -28.64 -35.10 17.63
N ASN A 175 -29.35 -34.51 18.60
CA ASN A 175 -30.04 -33.23 18.47
C ASN A 175 -29.63 -32.28 19.62
N PRO A 176 -28.36 -31.82 19.65
CA PRO A 176 -27.85 -31.00 20.75
C PRO A 176 -28.51 -29.61 20.82
N SER A 177 -29.12 -29.16 19.72
CA SER A 177 -29.94 -27.95 19.67
C SER A 177 -31.09 -28.06 18.69
N ALA A 178 -32.19 -27.34 18.98
CA ALA A 178 -33.32 -27.19 18.09
C ALA A 178 -33.78 -25.73 18.09
N SER A 179 -34.14 -25.20 16.93
CA SER A 179 -34.66 -23.84 16.80
C SER A 179 -36.12 -23.83 16.43
N VAL A 180 -36.93 -23.17 17.23
CA VAL A 180 -38.32 -22.91 16.95
C VAL A 180 -38.47 -21.51 16.34
N LYS A 181 -38.95 -21.46 15.10
CA LYS A 181 -39.22 -20.21 14.40
C LYS A 181 -40.53 -19.60 14.89
N LEU A 182 -40.47 -18.38 15.41
CA LEU A 182 -41.62 -17.58 15.79
C LEU A 182 -41.83 -16.47 14.76
N THR A 183 -43.05 -16.39 14.18
CA THR A 183 -43.37 -15.32 13.26
C THR A 183 -44.58 -14.54 13.75
N ALA A 184 -44.52 -13.21 13.62
CA ALA A 184 -45.59 -12.30 13.91
C ALA A 184 -45.71 -11.25 12.81
N ASN A 185 -46.90 -10.66 12.68
CA ASN A 185 -47.07 -9.45 11.92
C ASN A 185 -47.41 -8.33 12.90
N ILE A 186 -46.50 -7.38 13.03
CA ILE A 186 -46.63 -6.24 13.94
C ILE A 186 -47.56 -5.22 13.30
N VAL A 187 -48.61 -4.84 14.04
CA VAL A 187 -49.59 -3.85 13.62
C VAL A 187 -49.87 -2.87 14.74
N GLY A 188 -50.23 -1.63 14.40
CA GLY A 188 -50.58 -0.62 15.42
C GLY A 188 -51.08 0.67 14.76
N ASP A 189 -52.21 1.20 15.22
CA ASP A 189 -52.83 2.40 14.67
C ASP A 189 -52.02 3.69 14.87
N ASN A 190 -51.04 3.68 15.79
CA ASN A 190 -50.15 4.79 16.11
C ASN A 190 -48.79 4.72 15.44
N LEU A 191 -48.53 3.67 14.67
CA LEU A 191 -47.27 3.55 13.95
C LEU A 191 -47.29 4.46 12.74
N LYS A 192 -46.24 5.25 12.55
CA LYS A 192 -46.11 6.19 11.42
C LYS A 192 -44.77 5.99 10.72
N ALA A 193 -44.80 6.16 9.42
CA ALA A 193 -43.61 6.32 8.62
C ALA A 193 -43.05 7.73 8.84
N GLU A 194 -41.73 7.87 8.84
CA GLU A 194 -41.00 9.13 8.95
C GLU A 194 -39.90 9.21 7.91
N ALA A 195 -40.16 9.94 6.84
CA ALA A 195 -39.19 10.14 5.79
C ALA A 195 -38.07 11.09 6.20
N ALA A 196 -36.85 10.67 6.08
CA ALA A 196 -35.66 11.50 6.23
C ALA A 196 -34.79 11.44 4.97
N LEU A 197 -34.12 12.54 4.68
CA LEU A 197 -33.18 12.65 3.56
C LEU A 197 -31.83 13.08 4.12
N ASP A 198 -30.75 12.47 3.62
CA ASP A 198 -29.39 12.83 3.98
C ASP A 198 -28.96 14.18 3.40
N SER A 199 -29.67 14.69 2.40
CA SER A 199 -29.34 15.91 1.70
C SER A 199 -30.58 16.76 1.42
N THR A 200 -30.45 18.08 1.59
CA THR A 200 -31.49 19.06 1.26
C THR A 200 -31.33 19.68 -0.12
N SER A 201 -30.17 19.51 -0.75
CA SER A 201 -29.84 19.92 -2.12
C SER A 201 -28.73 19.03 -2.66
N VAL A 202 -28.65 18.88 -3.98
CA VAL A 202 -27.58 18.12 -4.65
C VAL A 202 -26.84 19.07 -5.58
N ASP A 203 -25.61 19.39 -5.23
CA ASP A 203 -24.69 20.15 -6.08
C ASP A 203 -23.63 19.23 -6.68
N PHE A 204 -23.56 19.17 -8.00
CA PHE A 204 -22.56 18.42 -8.74
C PHE A 204 -21.23 19.16 -8.86
N GLY A 205 -21.21 20.46 -8.52
CA GLY A 205 -20.06 21.32 -8.69
C GLY A 205 -19.74 21.57 -10.17
N LYS A 206 -18.45 21.75 -10.48
CA LYS A 206 -17.95 21.88 -11.85
C LYS A 206 -17.80 20.52 -12.49
N VAL A 207 -18.40 20.31 -13.66
CA VAL A 207 -18.44 19.04 -14.39
C VAL A 207 -18.07 19.28 -15.85
N PHE A 208 -17.22 18.45 -16.40
CA PHE A 208 -16.90 18.50 -17.83
C PHE A 208 -18.11 18.12 -18.69
N ARG A 209 -18.34 18.84 -19.77
CA ARG A 209 -19.54 18.68 -20.61
C ARG A 209 -19.71 17.27 -21.23
N THR A 210 -18.63 16.50 -21.40
CA THR A 210 -18.66 15.13 -21.95
C THR A 210 -18.64 14.04 -20.88
N SER A 211 -18.66 14.40 -19.60
CA SER A 211 -18.54 13.46 -18.50
C SER A 211 -19.88 13.39 -17.75
N ALA A 212 -20.61 12.28 -17.92
CA ALA A 212 -21.78 12.02 -17.09
C ALA A 212 -21.36 11.81 -15.63
N GLN A 213 -22.07 12.43 -14.70
CA GLN A 213 -21.78 12.34 -13.26
C GLN A 213 -22.99 11.85 -12.49
N GLN A 214 -22.74 11.19 -11.38
CA GLN A 214 -23.79 10.68 -10.50
C GLN A 214 -23.62 11.20 -9.07
N ARG A 215 -24.75 11.41 -8.40
CA ARG A 215 -24.84 11.69 -6.97
C ARG A 215 -25.98 10.87 -6.40
N THR A 216 -25.83 10.43 -5.16
CA THR A 216 -26.83 9.63 -4.47
C THR A 216 -27.48 10.47 -3.37
N VAL A 217 -28.80 10.40 -3.29
CA VAL A 217 -29.60 10.91 -2.18
C VAL A 217 -30.19 9.72 -1.46
N LEU A 218 -29.94 9.56 -0.17
CA LEU A 218 -30.50 8.52 0.64
C LEU A 218 -31.86 8.94 1.21
N LEU A 219 -32.92 8.25 0.81
CA LEU A 219 -34.22 8.33 1.44
C LEU A 219 -34.33 7.25 2.53
N SER A 220 -34.32 7.66 3.79
CA SER A 220 -34.48 6.79 4.96
C SER A 220 -35.87 6.86 5.53
N ASN A 221 -36.33 5.77 6.10
CA ASN A 221 -37.55 5.72 6.91
C ASN A 221 -37.17 5.54 8.38
N ASN A 222 -37.11 6.62 9.13
CA ASN A 222 -36.81 6.63 10.57
C ASN A 222 -38.04 6.33 11.44
N GLY A 223 -39.20 6.17 10.80
CA GLY A 223 -40.44 5.84 11.47
C GLY A 223 -40.59 4.35 11.80
N LYS A 224 -41.75 3.99 12.30
CA LYS A 224 -42.11 2.62 12.75
C LYS A 224 -43.09 1.92 11.81
N ASP A 225 -43.58 2.59 10.78
CA ASP A 225 -44.43 2.03 9.72
C ASP A 225 -43.75 2.10 8.37
N VAL A 226 -44.29 1.41 7.38
CA VAL A 226 -43.76 1.38 6.02
C VAL A 226 -43.96 2.73 5.35
N LEU A 227 -42.90 3.32 4.84
CA LEU A 227 -42.92 4.56 4.06
C LEU A 227 -43.29 4.20 2.60
N ASN A 228 -44.48 4.61 2.17
CA ASN A 228 -44.93 4.39 0.83
C ASN A 228 -44.67 5.60 -0.06
N VAL A 229 -43.85 5.40 -1.08
CA VAL A 229 -43.47 6.40 -2.07
C VAL A 229 -44.27 6.13 -3.34
N LYS A 230 -44.98 7.15 -3.84
CA LYS A 230 -45.75 7.07 -5.06
C LYS A 230 -44.90 7.11 -6.31
N SER A 231 -43.92 8.03 -6.32
CA SER A 231 -42.94 8.18 -7.41
C SER A 231 -41.83 9.12 -7.02
N VAL A 232 -40.68 8.96 -7.68
CA VAL A 232 -39.57 9.93 -7.67
C VAL A 232 -39.32 10.35 -9.12
N ILE A 233 -39.31 11.66 -9.38
CA ILE A 233 -39.11 12.21 -10.71
C ILE A 233 -38.16 13.41 -10.70
N VAL A 234 -37.52 13.68 -11.81
CA VAL A 234 -36.84 14.95 -12.09
C VAL A 234 -37.79 15.87 -12.86
N LYS A 235 -38.01 17.07 -12.36
CA LYS A 235 -39.13 17.94 -12.76
C LYS A 235 -39.08 18.39 -14.23
N ASN A 236 -37.91 18.81 -14.69
CA ASN A 236 -37.71 19.37 -16.04
C ASN A 236 -36.86 18.41 -16.95
N GLY A 237 -36.42 17.27 -16.44
CA GLY A 237 -35.69 16.27 -17.21
C GLY A 237 -34.26 16.64 -17.60
N LYS A 238 -33.66 17.65 -16.93
CA LYS A 238 -32.26 18.02 -17.16
C LYS A 238 -31.27 17.06 -16.48
N PHE A 239 -31.72 16.36 -15.47
CA PHE A 239 -31.07 15.23 -14.85
C PHE A 239 -31.91 13.98 -15.07
N THR A 240 -31.34 12.82 -14.90
CA THR A 240 -32.04 11.54 -15.00
C THR A 240 -31.84 10.72 -13.72
N LEU A 241 -32.69 9.74 -13.52
CA LEU A 241 -32.52 8.73 -12.46
C LEU A 241 -31.89 7.48 -13.07
N ALA A 242 -30.99 6.84 -12.30
CA ALA A 242 -30.33 5.61 -12.73
C ALA A 242 -31.32 4.44 -12.83
N GLU A 243 -32.38 4.46 -12.04
CA GLU A 243 -33.49 3.50 -12.07
C GLU A 243 -34.80 4.22 -12.37
N ASP A 244 -35.74 3.57 -13.04
CA ASP A 244 -37.08 4.11 -13.18
C ASP A 244 -37.82 4.06 -11.84
N MET A 245 -38.00 5.22 -11.22
CA MET A 245 -38.68 5.38 -9.93
C MET A 245 -40.06 6.06 -10.09
N ASN A 246 -40.62 6.07 -11.29
CA ASN A 246 -41.99 6.53 -11.52
C ASN A 246 -43.06 5.56 -10.95
N ALA A 247 -42.70 4.29 -10.79
CA ALA A 247 -43.55 3.30 -10.13
C ALA A 247 -43.48 3.47 -8.60
N ALA A 248 -44.62 3.14 -7.96
CA ALA A 248 -44.69 3.17 -6.51
C ALA A 248 -43.79 2.09 -5.88
N PHE A 249 -43.11 2.45 -4.80
CA PHE A 249 -42.30 1.53 -3.99
C PHE A 249 -42.46 1.84 -2.50
N SER A 250 -41.97 0.93 -1.68
CA SER A 250 -42.04 1.08 -0.22
C SER A 250 -40.65 0.97 0.40
N VAL A 251 -40.42 1.76 1.44
CA VAL A 251 -39.22 1.69 2.28
C VAL A 251 -39.64 1.21 3.67
N PRO A 252 -39.27 -0.01 4.06
CA PRO A 252 -39.59 -0.54 5.39
C PRO A 252 -39.04 0.35 6.50
N ALA A 253 -39.63 0.29 7.67
CA ALA A 253 -39.17 1.01 8.84
C ALA A 253 -37.71 0.67 9.17
N GLY A 254 -36.89 1.67 9.47
CA GLY A 254 -35.47 1.56 9.73
C GLY A 254 -34.61 1.21 8.52
N GLN A 255 -35.15 1.26 7.31
CA GLN A 255 -34.42 1.00 6.07
C GLN A 255 -34.25 2.28 5.25
N GLY A 256 -33.37 2.20 4.23
CA GLY A 256 -33.13 3.27 3.28
C GLY A 256 -33.24 2.81 1.84
N LYS A 257 -33.48 3.74 0.93
CA LYS A 257 -33.45 3.56 -0.52
C LYS A 257 -32.59 4.65 -1.13
N ASP A 258 -31.57 4.25 -1.88
CA ASP A 258 -30.74 5.15 -2.66
C ASP A 258 -31.51 5.66 -3.88
N ILE A 259 -31.48 6.98 -4.07
CA ILE A 259 -31.95 7.68 -5.26
C ILE A 259 -30.73 8.20 -6.00
N VAL A 260 -30.34 7.52 -7.07
CA VAL A 260 -29.15 7.89 -7.86
C VAL A 260 -29.57 8.86 -8.96
N VAL A 261 -29.13 10.10 -8.79
CA VAL A 261 -29.37 11.18 -9.77
C VAL A 261 -28.16 11.27 -10.69
N THR A 262 -28.39 11.27 -11.98
CA THR A 262 -27.37 11.39 -13.01
C THR A 262 -27.51 12.71 -13.74
N LEU A 263 -26.42 13.49 -13.80
CA LEU A 263 -26.26 14.56 -14.76
C LEU A 263 -25.74 13.93 -16.07
N PRO A 264 -26.52 13.91 -17.17
CA PRO A 264 -26.02 13.47 -18.46
C PRO A 264 -25.03 14.49 -19.02
N THR A 265 -24.36 14.13 -20.11
CA THR A 265 -23.57 15.09 -20.88
C THR A 265 -24.44 16.28 -21.29
N ALA A 266 -23.98 17.48 -21.08
CA ALA A 266 -24.75 18.70 -21.30
C ALA A 266 -23.90 19.81 -21.91
N GLU A 267 -24.59 20.81 -22.50
CA GLU A 267 -23.92 22.01 -23.00
C GLU A 267 -23.37 22.86 -21.85
N LYS A 268 -22.30 23.62 -22.14
CA LYS A 268 -21.64 24.51 -21.18
C LYS A 268 -22.62 25.52 -20.57
N GLY A 269 -22.59 25.63 -19.25
CA GLY A 269 -23.42 26.56 -18.50
C GLY A 269 -23.96 25.97 -17.21
N THR A 270 -24.80 26.75 -16.53
CA THR A 270 -25.46 26.26 -15.29
C THR A 270 -26.67 25.41 -15.64
N VAL A 271 -26.72 24.22 -15.05
CA VAL A 271 -27.84 23.28 -15.15
C VAL A 271 -28.53 23.22 -13.80
N GLU A 272 -29.83 23.56 -13.77
CA GLU A 272 -30.64 23.51 -12.56
C GLU A 272 -31.94 22.75 -12.84
N ASP A 273 -32.32 21.90 -11.87
CA ASP A 273 -33.58 21.13 -11.89
C ASP A 273 -34.04 20.84 -10.45
N VAL A 274 -35.09 20.08 -10.30
CA VAL A 274 -35.63 19.68 -9.00
C VAL A 274 -35.95 18.17 -9.01
N LEU A 275 -35.40 17.46 -8.05
CA LEU A 275 -35.82 16.10 -7.73
C LEU A 275 -37.07 16.18 -6.85
N VAL A 276 -38.15 15.51 -7.27
CA VAL A 276 -39.46 15.54 -6.58
C VAL A 276 -39.80 14.14 -6.12
N ILE A 277 -39.90 13.97 -4.82
CA ILE A 277 -40.37 12.74 -4.18
C ILE A 277 -41.82 12.94 -3.80
N LYS A 278 -42.71 12.07 -4.32
CA LYS A 278 -44.15 12.10 -4.02
C LYS A 278 -44.48 10.91 -3.13
N TYR A 279 -45.03 11.16 -1.97
CA TYR A 279 -45.47 10.13 -1.04
C TYR A 279 -46.93 9.72 -1.31
N ALA A 280 -47.30 8.53 -0.82
CA ALA A 280 -48.67 8.00 -1.04
C ALA A 280 -49.75 8.78 -0.29
N ASP A 281 -49.40 9.50 0.78
CA ASP A 281 -50.28 10.39 1.52
C ASP A 281 -50.59 11.72 0.79
N GLY A 282 -49.99 11.93 -0.38
CA GLY A 282 -50.12 13.13 -1.20
C GLY A 282 -49.11 14.25 -0.88
N THR A 283 -48.31 14.09 0.14
CA THR A 283 -47.21 15.05 0.43
C THR A 283 -46.07 14.90 -0.59
N THR A 284 -45.30 15.97 -0.72
CA THR A 284 -44.13 16.01 -1.63
C THR A 284 -42.92 16.60 -0.96
N LYS A 285 -41.74 16.13 -1.34
CA LYS A 285 -40.48 16.74 -1.00
C LYS A 285 -39.72 17.10 -2.26
N GLU A 286 -39.27 18.35 -2.32
CA GLU A 286 -38.46 18.86 -3.43
C GLU A 286 -37.01 19.05 -2.97
N ILE A 287 -36.06 18.64 -3.81
CA ILE A 287 -34.61 18.73 -3.59
C ILE A 287 -34.02 19.44 -4.80
N PRO A 288 -33.48 20.67 -4.65
CA PRO A 288 -32.81 21.37 -5.75
C PRO A 288 -31.59 20.59 -6.25
N LEU A 289 -31.45 20.48 -7.58
CA LEU A 289 -30.32 19.91 -8.28
C LEU A 289 -29.59 21.03 -9.02
N LYS A 290 -28.27 21.08 -8.92
CA LYS A 290 -27.44 22.07 -9.58
C LYS A 290 -26.14 21.48 -10.08
N ALA A 291 -25.65 21.97 -11.23
CA ALA A 291 -24.32 21.73 -11.77
C ALA A 291 -23.82 22.95 -12.53
N GLU A 292 -22.51 23.16 -12.55
CA GLU A 292 -21.83 24.07 -13.47
C GLU A 292 -21.11 23.23 -14.53
N VAL A 293 -21.69 23.11 -15.72
CA VAL A 293 -21.07 22.39 -16.84
C VAL A 293 -20.02 23.30 -17.46
N ILE A 294 -18.77 22.88 -17.38
CA ILE A 294 -17.61 23.58 -17.96
C ILE A 294 -17.20 22.92 -19.28
N GLY A 295 -16.31 23.57 -20.04
CA GLY A 295 -15.73 22.99 -21.25
C GLY A 295 -14.90 21.74 -20.98
N ASN A 296 -14.35 21.15 -22.00
CA ASN A 296 -13.41 20.04 -21.87
C ASN A 296 -11.99 20.50 -22.17
N PRO A 297 -11.02 20.11 -21.36
CA PRO A 297 -9.63 20.10 -21.81
C PRO A 297 -9.46 19.03 -22.88
N THR A 298 -8.49 19.21 -23.78
CA THR A 298 -8.15 18.20 -24.81
C THR A 298 -6.65 18.13 -24.97
N TRP A 299 -6.10 16.96 -24.61
CA TRP A 299 -4.68 16.68 -24.74
C TRP A 299 -4.27 16.44 -26.17
N LYS A 300 -3.18 17.08 -26.58
CA LYS A 300 -2.46 16.75 -27.79
C LYS A 300 -0.96 16.93 -27.60
N SER A 301 -0.18 15.93 -28.01
CA SER A 301 1.28 16.02 -28.01
C SER A 301 1.83 16.03 -29.45
N ASN A 302 3.01 16.62 -29.65
CA ASN A 302 3.72 16.62 -30.91
C ASN A 302 4.45 15.30 -31.18
N THR A 303 4.46 14.36 -30.22
CA THR A 303 5.10 13.06 -30.37
C THR A 303 4.31 11.96 -29.64
N GLU A 304 4.30 10.79 -30.24
CA GLU A 304 3.68 9.57 -29.66
C GLU A 304 4.71 8.63 -29.04
N SER A 305 6.00 8.82 -29.33
CA SER A 305 7.12 8.05 -28.77
C SER A 305 8.43 8.82 -28.90
N LEU A 306 9.38 8.54 -28.00
CA LEU A 306 10.75 9.03 -28.06
C LEU A 306 11.69 7.88 -28.38
N LYS A 307 12.56 8.09 -29.38
CA LYS A 307 13.67 7.16 -29.70
C LYS A 307 14.97 7.98 -29.73
N VAL A 308 15.89 7.57 -28.88
CA VAL A 308 17.16 8.29 -28.66
C VAL A 308 18.31 7.31 -28.71
N GLU A 309 19.34 7.65 -29.47
CA GLU A 309 20.63 6.97 -29.45
C GLU A 309 21.68 7.94 -28.92
N THR A 310 22.49 7.47 -27.96
CA THR A 310 23.50 8.29 -27.29
C THR A 310 24.64 7.44 -26.73
N PRO A 311 25.88 7.96 -26.67
CA PRO A 311 26.98 7.29 -26.02
C PRO A 311 26.78 7.16 -24.51
N TYR A 312 27.35 6.11 -23.94
CA TYR A 312 27.43 5.93 -22.50
C TYR A 312 27.98 7.18 -21.79
N GLY A 313 27.37 7.53 -20.65
CA GLY A 313 27.77 8.69 -19.84
C GLY A 313 27.25 10.03 -20.36
N THR A 314 26.44 10.06 -21.41
CA THR A 314 25.89 11.30 -22.00
C THR A 314 24.42 11.46 -21.63
N ASN A 315 24.06 12.61 -21.03
CA ASN A 315 22.65 12.95 -20.85
C ASN A 315 22.10 13.61 -22.11
N VAL A 316 20.89 13.23 -22.48
CA VAL A 316 20.19 13.80 -23.64
C VAL A 316 18.86 14.38 -23.20
N GLU A 317 18.67 15.67 -23.50
CA GLU A 317 17.38 16.33 -23.29
C GLU A 317 16.53 16.28 -24.55
N LYS A 318 15.26 15.94 -24.39
CA LYS A 318 14.22 16.01 -25.43
C LYS A 318 13.05 16.83 -24.90
N THR A 319 12.33 17.48 -25.79
CA THR A 319 11.17 18.29 -25.41
C THR A 319 9.93 17.71 -26.08
N ILE A 320 8.91 17.41 -25.28
CA ILE A 320 7.57 17.10 -25.76
C ILE A 320 6.73 18.36 -25.66
N GLN A 321 6.18 18.79 -26.79
CA GLN A 321 5.27 19.93 -26.81
C GLN A 321 3.84 19.43 -26.63
N VAL A 322 3.18 19.93 -25.59
CA VAL A 322 1.80 19.61 -25.25
C VAL A 322 0.92 20.81 -25.54
N THR A 323 -0.13 20.60 -26.31
CA THR A 323 -1.12 21.61 -26.68
C THR A 323 -2.48 21.27 -26.07
N ASN A 324 -3.17 22.25 -25.53
CA ASN A 324 -4.59 22.13 -25.15
C ASN A 324 -5.48 22.54 -26.34
N GLU A 325 -6.06 21.57 -27.03
CA GLU A 325 -7.03 21.81 -28.12
C GLU A 325 -8.48 21.99 -27.61
N GLY A 326 -8.68 21.92 -26.29
CA GLY A 326 -9.98 22.06 -25.65
C GLY A 326 -10.40 23.51 -25.38
N ASP A 327 -11.52 23.65 -24.69
CA ASP A 327 -12.11 24.93 -24.28
C ASP A 327 -12.15 25.14 -22.75
N GLU A 328 -11.44 24.29 -22.00
CA GLU A 328 -11.19 24.39 -20.56
C GLU A 328 -9.71 24.13 -20.26
N ASN A 329 -9.21 24.55 -19.11
CA ASN A 329 -7.81 24.35 -18.73
C ASN A 329 -7.44 22.86 -18.70
N LEU A 330 -6.42 22.49 -19.47
CA LEU A 330 -5.78 21.20 -19.41
C LEU A 330 -4.78 21.19 -18.24
N THR A 331 -4.99 20.28 -17.30
CA THR A 331 -4.00 19.99 -16.27
C THR A 331 -3.43 18.59 -16.49
N PHE A 332 -2.12 18.44 -16.34
CA PHE A 332 -1.50 17.13 -16.43
C PHE A 332 -0.26 17.04 -15.56
N SER A 333 0.03 15.83 -15.13
CA SER A 333 1.26 15.46 -14.45
C SER A 333 1.94 14.32 -15.16
N ALA A 334 3.25 14.30 -15.11
CA ALA A 334 4.04 13.27 -15.75
C ALA A 334 5.03 12.64 -14.77
N GLU A 335 5.13 11.31 -14.82
CA GLU A 335 6.09 10.48 -14.14
C GLU A 335 6.96 9.73 -15.15
N PRO A 336 8.23 9.45 -14.87
CA PRO A 336 8.98 9.67 -13.64
C PRO A 336 9.45 11.11 -13.46
N ALA A 337 9.68 11.45 -12.21
CA ALA A 337 10.08 12.78 -11.78
C ALA A 337 11.55 13.15 -12.10
N SER A 338 12.30 12.28 -12.75
CA SER A 338 13.66 12.55 -13.23
C SER A 338 13.78 13.77 -14.16
N TRP A 339 12.67 14.41 -14.45
CA TRP A 339 12.55 15.63 -15.25
C TRP A 339 12.66 16.91 -14.48
N TYR A 340 12.94 16.83 -13.21
CA TYR A 340 13.30 17.99 -12.48
C TYR A 340 14.65 18.49 -13.00
N THR A 341 14.62 19.08 -14.20
CA THR A 341 15.68 20.00 -14.55
C THR A 341 15.49 21.17 -13.62
N ALA A 342 16.45 21.35 -12.78
CA ALA A 342 16.56 22.50 -11.92
C ALA A 342 16.81 23.75 -12.77
N SER A 343 15.89 24.10 -13.68
CA SER A 343 15.92 25.40 -14.34
C SER A 343 15.58 26.43 -13.29
N ASP A 344 16.36 27.50 -13.23
CA ASP A 344 16.21 28.62 -12.29
C ASP A 344 14.92 29.42 -12.50
N GLN A 345 13.99 28.90 -13.27
CA GLN A 345 12.69 29.52 -13.43
C GLN A 345 11.84 29.20 -12.21
N GLU A 346 11.46 30.24 -11.47
CA GLU A 346 10.29 30.23 -10.61
C GLU A 346 9.16 29.52 -11.34
N ALA A 347 8.46 28.63 -10.62
CA ALA A 347 7.31 27.94 -11.20
C ALA A 347 6.46 28.96 -11.97
N THR A 348 6.46 28.83 -13.29
CA THR A 348 5.59 29.70 -14.09
C THR A 348 4.14 29.35 -13.71
N ASP A 349 3.20 30.25 -13.92
CA ASP A 349 1.77 29.98 -13.69
C ASP A 349 1.26 28.71 -14.40
N LYS A 350 2.06 28.13 -15.29
CA LYS A 350 1.78 26.92 -16.08
C LYS A 350 2.23 25.61 -15.47
N SER A 351 3.06 25.62 -14.39
CA SER A 351 3.49 24.38 -13.75
C SER A 351 3.83 24.55 -12.26
N THR A 352 3.58 23.52 -11.50
CA THR A 352 3.98 23.40 -10.09
C THR A 352 4.70 22.08 -9.87
N VAL A 353 5.60 22.04 -8.88
CA VAL A 353 6.27 20.79 -8.48
C VAL A 353 5.62 20.30 -7.19
N ASP A 354 5.17 19.06 -7.21
CA ASP A 354 4.56 18.33 -6.09
C ASP A 354 5.28 17.01 -5.89
N TYR A 355 4.86 16.26 -4.86
CA TYR A 355 5.45 14.97 -4.52
C TYR A 355 4.39 13.87 -4.54
N VAL A 356 4.80 12.68 -4.94
CA VAL A 356 4.10 11.42 -4.71
C VAL A 356 4.98 10.56 -3.82
N PHE A 357 4.39 9.78 -2.91
CA PHE A 357 5.13 8.79 -2.14
C PHE A 357 4.73 7.37 -2.54
N LYS A 358 5.68 6.45 -2.39
CA LYS A 358 5.51 5.01 -2.55
C LYS A 358 6.15 4.33 -1.34
N SER A 359 5.57 3.24 -0.88
CA SER A 359 6.12 2.48 0.23
C SER A 359 6.35 1.02 -0.15
N LYS A 360 7.40 0.42 0.42
CA LYS A 360 7.61 -1.02 0.33
C LYS A 360 6.42 -1.82 0.89
N LEU A 361 5.75 -1.31 1.92
CA LEU A 361 4.54 -1.93 2.48
C LEU A 361 3.36 -1.97 1.51
N ASP A 362 3.31 -1.05 0.54
CA ASP A 362 2.28 -1.03 -0.51
C ASP A 362 2.60 -1.98 -1.66
N GLY A 363 3.68 -2.77 -1.55
CA GLY A 363 4.11 -3.73 -2.56
C GLY A 363 4.94 -3.12 -3.69
N PHE A 364 5.43 -1.88 -3.52
CA PHE A 364 6.38 -1.29 -4.47
C PHE A 364 7.77 -1.89 -4.26
N ASP A 365 8.48 -2.15 -5.36
CA ASP A 365 9.88 -2.60 -5.35
C ASP A 365 10.82 -1.45 -4.99
N ILE A 366 10.87 -1.13 -3.70
CA ILE A 366 11.73 -0.10 -3.12
C ILE A 366 12.66 -0.79 -2.12
N PRO A 367 13.95 -0.93 -2.44
CA PRO A 367 14.87 -1.67 -1.58
C PRO A 367 15.08 -0.94 -0.24
N TYR A 368 14.89 -1.67 0.85
CA TYR A 368 15.38 -1.28 2.15
C TYR A 368 16.89 -1.53 2.20
N LYS A 369 17.67 -0.49 2.44
CA LYS A 369 19.12 -0.60 2.62
C LYS A 369 19.55 0.44 3.66
N TRP A 370 19.63 -0.01 4.90
CA TRP A 370 20.10 0.83 6.00
C TRP A 370 21.56 1.26 5.79
N VAL A 371 21.86 2.54 6.01
CA VAL A 371 23.21 3.10 5.85
C VAL A 371 23.74 3.54 7.22
N ASP A 372 24.55 2.71 7.84
CA ASP A 372 25.17 3.09 9.12
C ASP A 372 26.30 4.11 8.89
N ILE A 373 26.04 5.34 9.28
CA ILE A 373 27.00 6.46 9.20
C ILE A 373 27.60 6.84 10.55
N THR A 374 27.37 6.06 11.61
CA THR A 374 27.85 6.41 12.97
C THR A 374 29.36 6.47 13.12
N ASN A 375 30.11 5.78 12.28
CA ASN A 375 31.59 5.79 12.24
C ASN A 375 32.16 6.57 11.05
N ASP A 376 31.30 7.12 10.18
CA ASP A 376 31.67 7.82 8.94
C ASP A 376 30.69 8.97 8.65
N TYR A 377 30.67 9.98 9.50
CA TYR A 377 29.79 11.13 9.39
C TYR A 377 30.56 12.42 9.08
N THR A 378 29.87 13.40 8.49
CA THR A 378 30.40 14.77 8.29
C THR A 378 30.16 15.63 9.53
N GLU A 379 28.97 15.48 10.15
CA GLU A 379 28.56 16.22 11.35
C GLU A 379 27.78 15.28 12.29
N HIS A 380 27.90 15.54 13.59
CA HIS A 380 27.19 14.87 14.65
C HIS A 380 26.55 15.87 15.62
N MET A 381 25.31 15.64 15.99
CA MET A 381 24.59 16.40 16.99
C MET A 381 24.11 15.41 18.09
N PRO A 382 24.80 15.37 19.25
CA PRO A 382 24.42 14.52 20.36
C PRO A 382 23.09 14.99 20.96
N TYR A 383 22.28 14.05 21.48
CA TYR A 383 21.08 14.40 22.22
C TYR A 383 21.44 15.08 23.57
N ALA A 384 20.66 16.10 23.92
CA ALA A 384 20.82 16.77 25.23
C ALA A 384 19.98 16.04 26.30
N TYR A 385 20.51 15.90 27.50
CA TYR A 385 19.87 15.21 28.62
C TYR A 385 18.62 15.92 29.18
N TYR A 386 18.56 17.25 29.07
CA TYR A 386 17.41 18.06 29.45
C TYR A 386 17.01 18.95 28.30
N ILE A 387 15.73 18.89 27.94
CA ILE A 387 15.24 19.65 26.79
C ILE A 387 14.28 20.71 27.27
N ASP A 388 14.85 21.86 27.52
CA ASP A 388 14.09 23.10 27.60
C ASP A 388 13.99 23.81 26.23
N LYS A 389 14.64 23.28 25.18
CA LYS A 389 14.76 23.91 23.86
C LYS A 389 14.85 22.90 22.75
N THR A 390 14.28 23.25 21.61
CA THR A 390 14.57 22.57 20.35
C THR A 390 15.99 22.88 19.92
N ASP A 391 16.82 21.85 19.88
CA ASP A 391 18.16 21.98 19.31
C ASP A 391 18.09 21.68 17.82
N PHE A 392 18.77 22.50 17.06
CA PHE A 392 18.94 22.33 15.63
C PHE A 392 20.38 22.59 15.21
N LYS A 393 20.75 22.04 14.06
CA LYS A 393 22.06 22.31 13.44
C LYS A 393 21.85 22.68 11.98
N LYS A 394 22.39 23.83 11.58
CA LYS A 394 22.50 24.20 10.18
C LYS A 394 23.63 23.40 9.54
N VAL A 395 23.37 22.77 8.39
CA VAL A 395 24.35 22.08 7.56
C VAL A 395 24.30 22.60 6.12
N GLU A 396 25.44 22.65 5.48
CA GLU A 396 25.53 22.99 4.06
C GLU A 396 25.35 21.70 3.23
N LEU A 397 24.60 21.78 2.13
CA LEU A 397 24.39 20.68 1.21
C LEU A 397 25.48 20.67 0.14
N PRO A 398 26.01 19.52 -0.27
CA PRO A 398 27.04 19.41 -1.32
C PRO A 398 26.51 19.76 -2.70
N PHE A 399 25.18 19.83 -2.87
CA PHE A 399 24.46 20.20 -4.09
C PHE A 399 23.27 21.12 -3.75
N GLU A 400 22.67 21.72 -4.75
CA GLU A 400 21.39 22.41 -4.60
C GLU A 400 20.28 21.36 -4.58
N PHE A 401 19.60 21.21 -3.44
CA PHE A 401 18.48 20.29 -3.29
C PHE A 401 17.18 20.98 -3.70
N PRO A 402 16.46 20.45 -4.70
CA PRO A 402 15.18 21.00 -5.10
C PRO A 402 14.04 20.44 -4.22
N PHE A 403 13.20 21.35 -3.70
CA PHE A 403 12.05 20.99 -2.88
C PHE A 403 10.87 21.92 -3.18
N TYR A 404 9.73 21.36 -3.58
CA TYR A 404 8.54 22.11 -4.00
C TYR A 404 8.83 23.28 -4.98
N GLY A 405 9.70 23.04 -5.96
CA GLY A 405 10.05 24.02 -6.99
C GLY A 405 11.10 25.06 -6.61
N LYS A 406 11.63 25.03 -5.40
CA LYS A 406 12.73 25.89 -4.94
C LYS A 406 13.98 25.07 -4.69
N LYS A 407 15.15 25.72 -4.81
CA LYS A 407 16.47 25.10 -4.56
C LYS A 407 17.08 25.61 -3.27
N TYR A 408 17.65 24.69 -2.52
CA TYR A 408 18.26 24.96 -1.22
C TYR A 408 19.70 24.47 -1.18
N LYS A 409 20.60 25.31 -0.63
CA LYS A 409 22.03 25.00 -0.43
C LYS A 409 22.36 24.61 1.01
N SER A 410 21.43 24.78 1.91
CA SER A 410 21.56 24.41 3.32
C SER A 410 20.22 23.94 3.88
N MET A 411 20.29 23.20 4.96
CA MET A 411 19.12 22.79 5.73
C MET A 411 19.39 22.86 7.22
N TYR A 412 18.35 22.83 8.02
CA TYR A 412 18.38 22.78 9.47
C TYR A 412 17.89 21.41 9.94
N ILE A 413 18.75 20.68 10.64
CA ILE A 413 18.44 19.38 11.21
C ILE A 413 17.98 19.61 12.65
N TYR A 414 16.75 19.14 12.96
CA TYR A 414 16.18 19.25 14.30
C TYR A 414 16.28 17.93 15.04
N ASN A 415 16.64 18.00 16.33
CA ASN A 415 16.73 16.81 17.20
C ASN A 415 15.36 16.16 17.46
N THR A 416 14.27 16.81 17.08
CA THR A 416 12.88 16.34 17.20
C THR A 416 12.42 15.45 16.03
N GLY A 417 13.35 15.13 15.11
CA GLY A 417 13.10 14.10 14.07
C GLY A 417 12.65 14.61 12.71
N PHE A 418 12.94 15.87 12.38
CA PHE A 418 12.69 16.42 11.06
C PHE A 418 13.83 17.34 10.59
N VAL A 419 13.83 17.66 9.31
CA VAL A 419 14.69 18.68 8.72
C VAL A 419 13.83 19.78 8.09
N SER A 420 14.33 21.01 8.08
CA SER A 420 13.69 22.16 7.45
C SER A 420 14.66 22.91 6.57
N PHE A 421 14.17 23.48 5.47
CA PHE A 421 14.95 24.38 4.61
C PHE A 421 14.77 25.85 4.97
N ASP A 422 13.85 26.16 5.88
CA ASP A 422 13.64 27.51 6.39
C ASP A 422 14.46 27.75 7.68
N ALA A 423 14.91 28.98 7.87
CA ALA A 423 15.62 29.34 9.09
C ALA A 423 14.68 29.25 10.30
N PRO A 424 15.18 28.76 11.46
CA PRO A 424 14.38 28.70 12.67
C PRO A 424 13.94 30.10 13.11
N VAL A 425 12.76 30.19 13.71
CA VAL A 425 12.24 31.44 14.28
C VAL A 425 12.96 31.70 15.60
N GLU A 426 13.67 32.84 15.71
CA GLU A 426 14.61 33.16 16.79
C GLU A 426 14.03 33.13 18.23
N ASP A 427 12.73 33.35 18.39
CA ASP A 427 12.09 33.48 19.71
C ASP A 427 11.36 32.20 20.20
N TYR A 428 11.40 31.09 19.44
CA TYR A 428 10.67 29.89 19.82
C TYR A 428 11.53 28.97 20.70
N LYS A 429 11.29 29.08 22.02
CA LYS A 429 12.01 28.33 23.06
C LYS A 429 11.28 27.08 23.52
N GLN A 430 10.07 26.82 23.01
CA GLN A 430 9.32 25.64 23.36
C GLN A 430 9.58 24.49 22.38
N PHE A 431 9.48 23.30 22.92
CA PHE A 431 9.52 22.07 22.16
C PHE A 431 8.40 22.07 21.11
N PRO A 432 8.69 21.88 19.81
CA PRO A 432 7.63 21.87 18.80
C PRO A 432 6.84 20.58 18.92
N GLU A 433 5.61 20.69 19.42
CA GLU A 433 4.68 19.58 19.29
C GLU A 433 4.33 19.35 17.81
N PRO A 434 4.30 18.10 17.35
CA PRO A 434 3.90 17.82 15.99
C PRO A 434 2.42 18.19 15.80
N PRO A 435 2.05 18.83 14.68
CA PRO A 435 0.66 19.05 14.34
C PRO A 435 -0.03 17.70 14.05
N ALA A 436 -1.35 17.69 14.01
CA ALA A 436 -2.13 16.46 13.74
C ALA A 436 -1.86 15.89 12.34
N SER A 437 -1.54 16.74 11.37
CA SER A 437 -1.23 16.33 9.99
C SER A 437 -0.50 17.45 9.22
N LEU A 438 0.11 17.11 8.09
CA LEU A 438 0.67 18.04 7.11
C LEU A 438 -0.15 17.95 5.81
N PRO A 439 -0.35 19.05 5.07
CA PRO A 439 0.11 20.41 5.38
C PRO A 439 -0.72 21.10 6.45
N THR A 440 -0.16 22.11 7.10
CA THR A 440 -0.86 22.94 8.07
C THR A 440 -0.25 24.34 8.15
N THR A 441 -1.06 25.34 8.41
CA THR A 441 -0.62 26.70 8.70
C THR A 441 -0.58 27.00 10.22
N GLU A 442 -0.87 25.99 11.05
CA GLU A 442 -0.92 26.13 12.52
C GLU A 442 0.43 25.98 13.20
N THR A 443 1.48 25.55 12.46
CA THR A 443 2.84 25.44 12.96
C THR A 443 3.72 26.59 12.46
N PHE A 444 4.73 26.94 13.26
CA PHE A 444 5.78 27.89 12.86
C PHE A 444 6.86 27.25 11.99
N TYR A 445 6.86 25.95 11.88
CA TYR A 445 7.82 25.22 11.06
C TYR A 445 7.21 24.95 9.70
N THR A 446 7.85 25.41 8.67
CA THR A 446 7.48 25.20 7.27
C THR A 446 8.64 24.58 6.51
N ASN A 447 8.39 24.19 5.26
CA ASN A 447 9.40 23.70 4.36
C ASN A 447 10.17 22.49 4.92
N ILE A 448 9.41 21.50 5.41
CA ILE A 448 9.91 20.38 6.22
C ILE A 448 9.84 19.04 5.50
N ILE A 449 10.82 18.20 5.82
CA ILE A 449 10.85 16.76 5.54
C ILE A 449 10.98 16.06 6.88
N CYS A 450 9.99 15.24 7.22
CA CYS A 450 9.82 14.70 8.54
C CYS A 450 9.61 13.17 8.48
N PRO A 451 10.69 12.39 8.67
CA PRO A 451 10.57 10.94 8.77
C PRO A 451 9.82 10.52 10.04
N PHE A 452 10.03 11.23 11.14
CA PHE A 452 9.35 11.00 12.41
C PHE A 452 9.44 12.23 13.30
N TRP A 453 8.42 13.08 13.31
CA TRP A 453 8.36 14.19 14.23
C TRP A 453 7.63 13.77 15.50
N GLY A 454 8.36 13.54 16.57
CA GLY A 454 7.82 13.21 17.88
C GLY A 454 7.81 14.42 18.83
N ASN A 455 6.98 14.33 19.86
CA ASN A 455 6.94 15.33 20.93
C ASN A 455 8.03 15.12 22.00
N HIS A 456 8.98 14.23 21.73
CA HIS A 456 10.07 13.91 22.64
C HIS A 456 11.38 13.92 21.89
N SER A 457 12.34 14.62 22.37
CA SER A 457 13.73 14.41 22.03
C SER A 457 14.43 13.80 23.24
N MET A 458 15.45 13.12 23.03
CA MET A 458 15.89 12.01 23.84
C MET A 458 16.91 12.23 24.89
N ASN A 459 16.72 11.42 25.90
CA ASN A 459 17.46 11.36 27.12
C ASN A 459 18.15 10.01 27.32
N THR A 460 19.06 9.61 26.46
CA THR A 460 19.99 8.56 26.82
C THR A 460 21.40 9.12 26.92
N PRO A 461 22.13 8.88 28.03
CA PRO A 461 23.48 9.36 28.21
C PRO A 461 24.44 8.48 27.44
N SER A 462 24.54 8.64 26.13
CA SER A 462 25.56 7.95 25.34
C SER A 462 25.78 8.63 23.99
N SER A 463 26.68 8.13 23.21
CA SER A 463 27.13 8.62 21.91
C SER A 463 26.03 8.70 20.82
N ASP A 464 24.77 8.49 21.16
CA ASP A 464 23.63 8.54 20.25
C ASP A 464 23.24 9.98 19.94
N GLY A 465 22.55 10.17 18.83
CA GLY A 465 22.19 11.50 18.36
C GLY A 465 21.78 11.49 16.89
N VAL A 466 21.91 12.65 16.29
CA VAL A 466 21.66 12.81 14.86
C VAL A 466 22.99 12.91 14.13
N TYR A 467 23.17 12.05 13.15
CA TYR A 467 24.35 12.01 12.29
C TYR A 467 24.00 12.53 10.91
N TYR A 468 24.90 13.31 10.31
CA TYR A 468 24.79 13.83 8.96
C TYR A 468 26.00 13.40 8.14
N LYS A 469 25.76 12.86 6.95
CA LYS A 469 26.78 12.49 5.98
C LYS A 469 26.51 13.16 4.65
N ALA A 470 27.48 13.94 4.18
CA ALA A 470 27.45 14.53 2.85
C ALA A 470 28.22 13.65 1.85
N LYS A 471 27.62 13.42 0.68
CA LYS A 471 28.20 12.82 -0.52
C LYS A 471 27.90 13.70 -1.73
N ASP A 472 28.58 13.53 -2.85
CA ASP A 472 28.46 14.41 -4.02
C ASP A 472 27.05 14.51 -4.60
N ASP A 473 26.24 13.45 -4.50
CA ASP A 473 24.89 13.33 -5.08
C ASP A 473 23.81 12.94 -4.06
N GLU A 474 24.20 12.67 -2.82
CA GLU A 474 23.32 12.17 -1.76
C GLU A 474 23.74 12.76 -0.40
N VAL A 475 22.76 13.05 0.44
CA VAL A 475 22.99 13.34 1.86
C VAL A 475 22.13 12.45 2.72
N ILE A 476 22.68 12.00 3.85
CA ILE A 476 22.02 11.12 4.80
C ILE A 476 21.93 11.83 6.14
N VAL A 477 20.74 11.86 6.73
CA VAL A 477 20.51 12.26 8.13
C VAL A 477 19.96 11.06 8.87
N SER A 478 20.70 10.55 9.82
CA SER A 478 20.37 9.36 10.59
C SER A 478 20.13 9.71 12.06
N TYR A 479 18.96 9.39 12.55
CA TYR A 479 18.56 9.53 13.95
C TYR A 479 18.77 8.18 14.63
N LYS A 480 19.69 8.13 15.59
CA LYS A 480 20.04 6.88 16.28
C LYS A 480 19.50 6.87 17.68
N ASN A 481 18.88 5.74 18.04
CA ASN A 481 18.36 5.50 19.37
C ASN A 481 17.39 6.59 19.84
N TYR A 482 16.54 7.04 18.90
CA TYR A 482 15.54 8.06 19.16
C TYR A 482 14.44 7.48 20.04
N GLY A 483 13.96 8.22 21.01
CA GLY A 483 12.89 7.77 21.86
C GLY A 483 12.98 8.41 23.26
N ASN A 484 12.19 8.07 24.24
CA ASN A 484 12.27 8.45 25.65
C ASN A 484 12.44 7.18 26.49
N THR A 485 12.40 7.28 27.82
CA THR A 485 12.51 6.12 28.72
C THR A 485 11.49 5.03 28.46
N MET A 486 10.42 5.29 27.68
CA MET A 486 9.38 4.34 27.28
C MET A 486 9.55 3.88 25.81
N MET A 487 10.42 4.53 25.03
CA MET A 487 10.63 4.27 23.61
C MET A 487 12.14 4.26 23.37
N GLN A 488 12.76 3.12 23.59
CA GLN A 488 14.18 2.95 23.29
C GLN A 488 14.34 2.16 21.98
N GLY A 489 15.40 2.51 21.24
CA GLY A 489 15.82 1.71 20.09
C GLY A 489 15.27 2.14 18.74
N MET A 490 14.53 3.24 18.65
CA MET A 490 14.02 3.71 17.36
C MET A 490 15.15 4.38 16.55
N ASN A 491 15.45 3.82 15.39
CA ASN A 491 16.35 4.42 14.44
C ASN A 491 15.61 4.69 13.14
N PHE A 492 15.86 5.86 12.56
CA PHE A 492 15.31 6.21 11.26
C PHE A 492 16.25 7.14 10.54
N GLU A 493 16.19 7.15 9.23
CA GLU A 493 17.02 8.02 8.42
C GLU A 493 16.23 8.63 7.27
N VAL A 494 16.65 9.83 6.85
CA VAL A 494 16.24 10.45 5.61
C VAL A 494 17.43 10.55 4.68
N ILE A 495 17.25 10.11 3.44
CA ILE A 495 18.27 10.15 2.40
C ILE A 495 17.76 11.08 1.29
N LEU A 496 18.38 12.26 1.17
CA LEU A 496 18.05 13.24 0.14
C LEU A 496 18.97 13.05 -1.07
N ARG A 497 18.43 13.05 -2.27
CA ARG A 497 19.18 12.93 -3.53
C ARG A 497 19.16 14.22 -4.31
N LYS A 498 20.20 14.46 -5.09
CA LYS A 498 20.41 15.67 -5.88
C LYS A 498 19.26 15.97 -6.87
N ASP A 499 18.51 14.96 -7.30
CA ASP A 499 17.36 15.08 -8.19
C ASP A 499 16.08 15.55 -7.48
N GLY A 500 16.12 15.75 -6.16
CA GLY A 500 14.97 16.15 -5.35
C GLY A 500 14.16 14.98 -4.82
N SER A 501 14.45 13.75 -5.21
CA SER A 501 13.87 12.56 -4.59
C SER A 501 14.49 12.32 -3.22
N PHE A 502 13.75 11.70 -2.33
CA PHE A 502 14.26 11.31 -1.02
C PHE A 502 13.48 10.13 -0.47
N LYS A 503 14.08 9.46 0.49
CA LYS A 503 13.43 8.33 1.15
C LYS A 503 13.61 8.36 2.65
N PHE A 504 12.65 7.79 3.36
CA PHE A 504 12.73 7.45 4.77
C PHE A 504 12.99 5.95 4.89
N GLN A 505 13.83 5.57 5.83
CA GLN A 505 14.06 4.18 6.20
C GLN A 505 13.94 4.03 7.71
N TYR A 506 13.34 2.94 8.17
CA TYR A 506 13.07 2.66 9.56
C TYR A 506 13.75 1.38 10.01
N ASN A 507 14.53 1.47 11.09
CA ASN A 507 15.13 0.35 11.79
C ASN A 507 14.68 0.45 13.25
N VAL A 508 13.53 -0.16 13.51
CA VAL A 508 12.81 -0.04 14.78
C VAL A 508 12.84 -1.39 15.47
N ASP A 509 13.24 -1.42 16.74
CA ASP A 509 13.12 -2.64 17.53
C ASP A 509 11.63 -2.95 17.74
N PRO A 510 11.10 -4.04 17.20
CA PRO A 510 9.69 -4.38 17.33
C PRO A 510 9.27 -4.63 18.79
N ASP A 511 10.19 -5.03 19.67
CA ASP A 511 9.93 -5.24 21.09
C ASP A 511 10.01 -3.93 21.89
N GLY A 512 10.67 -2.92 21.37
CA GLY A 512 10.84 -1.58 21.97
C GLY A 512 9.75 -0.57 21.61
N PHE A 513 8.97 -0.83 20.56
CA PHE A 513 7.93 0.06 20.07
C PHE A 513 6.61 -0.19 20.80
N GLN A 514 6.31 0.62 21.82
CA GLN A 514 4.99 0.57 22.46
C GLN A 514 3.95 1.29 21.60
N LEU A 515 2.88 0.58 21.23
CA LEU A 515 1.68 1.13 20.61
C LEU A 515 1.16 2.34 21.38
N GLY A 516 1.08 3.50 20.74
CA GLY A 516 0.58 4.75 21.33
C GLY A 516 1.57 5.91 21.30
N VAL A 517 2.69 5.74 20.63
CA VAL A 517 3.61 6.83 20.40
C VAL A 517 3.24 7.55 19.11
N PHE A 518 2.73 8.74 19.28
CA PHE A 518 2.36 9.61 18.17
C PHE A 518 3.61 10.27 17.60
N GLY A 519 3.99 9.88 16.40
CA GLY A 519 4.97 10.57 15.57
C GLY A 519 4.36 10.93 14.23
N LEU A 520 4.60 12.13 13.77
CA LEU A 520 4.15 12.61 12.47
C LEU A 520 5.20 12.26 11.42
N CYS A 521 4.79 11.53 10.38
CA CYS A 521 5.58 11.31 9.17
C CYS A 521 5.00 12.16 8.04
N GLY A 522 5.84 12.88 7.28
CA GLY A 522 5.34 13.65 6.16
C GLY A 522 6.26 14.74 5.64
N ILE A 523 5.70 15.54 4.76
CA ILE A 523 6.38 16.68 4.13
C ILE A 523 5.43 17.87 3.99
N MET A 524 6.00 19.06 3.97
CA MET A 524 5.26 20.31 3.80
C MET A 524 6.12 21.37 3.13
N ASP A 525 5.51 22.12 2.22
CA ASP A 525 6.15 23.22 1.52
C ASP A 525 6.35 24.46 2.41
N HIS A 526 7.02 25.48 1.88
CA HIS A 526 7.31 26.75 2.58
C HIS A 526 6.08 27.60 2.88
N THR A 527 4.92 27.31 2.28
CA THR A 527 3.67 28.03 2.53
C THR A 527 2.80 27.37 3.60
N GLY A 528 3.08 26.13 3.95
CA GLY A 528 2.24 25.33 4.82
C GLY A 528 0.93 24.88 4.20
N THR A 529 0.76 25.06 2.88
CA THR A 529 -0.50 24.76 2.19
C THR A 529 -0.44 23.50 1.32
N ARG A 530 0.75 23.01 1.02
CA ARG A 530 0.99 21.80 0.21
C ARG A 530 1.85 20.84 0.99
N GLY A 531 1.47 19.59 1.02
CA GLY A 531 2.19 18.56 1.76
C GLY A 531 1.50 17.21 1.69
N ILE A 532 2.14 16.22 2.31
CA ILE A 532 1.65 14.84 2.36
C ILE A 532 1.92 14.31 3.77
N THR A 533 0.91 13.70 4.38
CA THR A 533 1.06 12.92 5.62
C THR A 533 0.72 11.46 5.32
N PRO A 534 1.71 10.59 5.10
CA PRO A 534 1.49 9.15 5.11
C PRO A 534 0.95 8.69 6.47
N SER A 535 0.20 7.60 6.49
CA SER A 535 -0.24 7.00 7.76
C SER A 535 0.95 6.58 8.62
N ASP A 536 0.79 6.64 9.94
CA ASP A 536 1.77 6.15 10.93
C ASP A 536 2.10 4.65 10.77
N MET A 537 1.23 3.88 10.13
CA MET A 537 1.49 2.47 9.77
C MET A 537 2.77 2.27 8.95
N TYR A 538 3.23 3.30 8.23
CA TYR A 538 4.45 3.22 7.45
C TYR A 538 5.73 3.33 8.29
N ILE A 539 5.63 3.74 9.56
CA ILE A 539 6.74 3.80 10.52
C ILE A 539 6.90 2.41 11.13
N THR A 540 7.51 1.51 10.41
CA THR A 540 7.67 0.11 10.83
C THR A 540 9.04 -0.43 10.42
N ASP A 541 9.52 -1.45 11.14
CA ASP A 541 10.85 -2.02 10.90
C ASP A 541 11.02 -2.54 9.47
N GLY A 542 12.19 -2.26 8.90
CA GLY A 542 12.52 -2.69 7.54
C GLY A 542 11.71 -2.02 6.43
N ASN A 543 10.90 -1.00 6.74
CA ASN A 543 10.16 -0.26 5.72
C ASN A 543 10.96 0.88 5.10
N THR A 544 10.66 1.15 3.85
CA THR A 544 11.13 2.31 3.08
C THR A 544 9.94 3.06 2.51
N VAL A 545 9.91 4.36 2.71
CA VAL A 545 8.97 5.29 2.06
C VAL A 545 9.77 6.22 1.16
N GLU A 546 9.53 6.20 -0.13
CA GLU A 546 10.22 7.03 -1.11
C GLU A 546 9.30 8.13 -1.62
N PHE A 547 9.80 9.36 -1.63
CA PHE A 547 9.13 10.55 -2.15
C PHE A 547 9.79 10.97 -3.46
N THR A 548 8.97 11.09 -4.48
CA THR A 548 9.43 11.46 -5.82
C THR A 548 8.74 12.74 -6.27
N PRO A 549 9.49 13.78 -6.68
CA PRO A 549 8.88 15.00 -7.19
C PRO A 549 8.27 14.72 -8.56
N TYR A 550 7.12 15.35 -8.84
CA TYR A 550 6.51 15.37 -10.16
C TYR A 550 6.07 16.77 -10.52
N LYS A 551 5.97 17.05 -11.81
CA LYS A 551 5.60 18.36 -12.30
C LYS A 551 4.17 18.37 -12.79
N ASN A 552 3.35 19.27 -12.25
CA ASN A 552 2.01 19.56 -12.75
C ASN A 552 2.05 20.71 -13.72
N TYR A 553 1.34 20.59 -14.81
CA TYR A 553 1.20 21.61 -15.83
C TYR A 553 -0.25 22.09 -15.91
N VAL A 554 -0.44 23.38 -16.15
CA VAL A 554 -1.74 23.98 -16.43
C VAL A 554 -1.64 24.73 -17.78
N VAL A 555 -2.40 24.29 -18.77
CA VAL A 555 -2.35 24.81 -20.12
C VAL A 555 -3.72 25.38 -20.49
N ALA A 556 -3.79 26.69 -20.70
CA ALA A 556 -5.04 27.34 -21.07
C ALA A 556 -5.53 26.89 -22.47
N PRO A 557 -6.82 27.04 -22.78
CA PRO A 557 -7.37 26.73 -24.09
C PRO A 557 -6.58 27.35 -25.24
N GLY A 558 -6.17 26.53 -26.21
CA GLY A 558 -5.40 26.94 -27.38
C GLY A 558 -3.92 27.24 -27.12
N GLU A 559 -3.47 27.15 -25.86
CA GLU A 559 -2.06 27.33 -25.53
C GLU A 559 -1.28 26.00 -25.57
N GLN A 560 0.04 26.13 -25.51
CA GLN A 560 0.97 25.02 -25.47
C GLN A 560 2.01 25.23 -24.37
N VAL A 561 2.59 24.10 -23.90
CA VAL A 561 3.70 24.06 -22.96
C VAL A 561 4.74 23.07 -23.41
N GLU A 562 5.99 23.35 -23.09
CA GLU A 562 7.11 22.44 -23.31
C GLU A 562 7.31 21.57 -22.06
N MET A 563 7.39 20.27 -22.28
CA MET A 563 7.65 19.26 -21.27
C MET A 563 9.03 18.66 -21.57
N PRO A 564 10.11 19.11 -20.88
CA PRO A 564 11.44 18.56 -21.07
C PRO A 564 11.53 17.14 -20.49
N VAL A 565 12.26 16.27 -21.16
CA VAL A 565 12.57 14.90 -20.78
C VAL A 565 14.07 14.71 -20.84
N GLU A 566 14.72 14.53 -19.71
CA GLU A 566 16.14 14.18 -19.64
C GLU A 566 16.32 12.67 -19.61
N LEU A 567 17.09 12.13 -20.54
CA LEU A 567 17.47 10.73 -20.61
C LEU A 567 18.94 10.58 -20.20
N LYS A 568 19.20 9.74 -19.21
CA LYS A 568 20.55 9.51 -18.65
C LYS A 568 21.10 8.19 -19.15
N ALA A 569 22.15 8.25 -19.97
CA ALA A 569 22.84 7.07 -20.48
C ALA A 569 23.92 6.59 -19.50
N ASN A 570 23.53 6.27 -18.27
CA ASN A 570 24.41 5.81 -17.19
C ASN A 570 24.40 4.29 -16.97
N GLN A 571 23.69 3.56 -17.81
CA GLN A 571 23.68 2.09 -17.85
C GLN A 571 24.60 1.61 -18.97
N LEU A 572 25.06 0.36 -18.92
CA LEU A 572 25.88 -0.21 -19.99
C LEU A 572 25.20 -0.09 -21.36
N ALA A 573 26.03 -0.06 -22.40
CA ALA A 573 25.55 0.04 -23.78
C ALA A 573 24.63 -1.14 -24.14
N ASP A 574 23.37 -0.80 -24.35
CA ASP A 574 22.27 -1.68 -24.74
C ASP A 574 21.04 -0.82 -25.13
N THR A 575 19.96 -1.47 -25.50
CA THR A 575 18.68 -0.81 -25.76
C THR A 575 17.76 -0.98 -24.55
N TYR A 576 17.29 0.15 -24.03
CA TYR A 576 16.41 0.20 -22.88
C TYR A 576 15.06 0.81 -23.28
N ASP A 577 13.99 0.12 -22.94
CA ASP A 577 12.63 0.59 -23.17
C ASP A 577 12.01 1.06 -21.85
N TYR A 578 11.51 2.28 -21.88
CA TYR A 578 10.82 2.93 -20.77
C TYR A 578 9.45 3.41 -21.21
N GLU A 579 8.60 3.69 -20.27
CA GLU A 579 7.29 4.27 -20.51
C GLU A 579 7.13 5.53 -19.67
N LEU A 580 6.76 6.61 -20.32
CA LEU A 580 6.41 7.85 -19.71
C LEU A 580 4.91 7.88 -19.45
N ASN A 581 4.50 7.89 -18.20
CA ASN A 581 3.10 7.94 -17.80
C ASN A 581 2.68 9.39 -17.52
N VAL A 582 1.68 9.85 -18.26
CA VAL A 582 1.10 11.18 -18.07
C VAL A 582 -0.35 11.02 -17.63
N THR A 583 -0.69 11.62 -16.49
CA THR A 583 -2.07 11.71 -15.99
C THR A 583 -2.63 13.07 -16.39
N THR A 584 -3.82 13.10 -16.97
CA THR A 584 -4.47 14.33 -17.44
C THR A 584 -5.89 14.47 -16.90
N ASN A 585 -6.43 15.69 -16.93
CA ASN A 585 -7.85 15.95 -16.69
C ASN A 585 -8.69 15.92 -17.99
N ASP A 586 -8.12 15.53 -19.12
CA ASP A 586 -8.88 15.27 -20.34
C ASP A 586 -9.78 14.03 -20.14
N PRO A 587 -11.11 14.18 -20.15
CA PRO A 587 -12.00 13.04 -19.90
C PRO A 587 -11.94 11.96 -20.99
N SER A 588 -11.41 12.27 -22.17
CA SER A 588 -11.19 11.29 -23.24
C SER A 588 -9.84 10.59 -23.15
N GLN A 589 -8.86 11.19 -22.49
CA GLN A 589 -7.50 10.69 -22.32
C GLN A 589 -6.98 10.93 -20.90
N PRO A 590 -7.61 10.32 -19.88
CA PRO A 590 -7.22 10.54 -18.48
C PRO A 590 -5.82 10.00 -18.15
N SER A 591 -5.28 9.13 -18.99
CA SER A 591 -3.93 8.59 -18.91
C SER A 591 -3.35 8.45 -20.31
N VAL A 592 -2.15 8.99 -20.50
CA VAL A 592 -1.39 8.92 -21.76
C VAL A 592 -0.07 8.23 -21.47
N LYS A 593 0.31 7.26 -22.31
CA LYS A 593 1.56 6.52 -22.24
C LYS A 593 2.42 6.86 -23.46
N ILE A 594 3.62 7.37 -23.20
CA ILE A 594 4.56 7.71 -24.27
C ILE A 594 5.77 6.76 -24.16
N PRO A 595 5.91 5.78 -25.08
CA PRO A 595 7.05 4.88 -25.10
C PRO A 595 8.35 5.63 -25.35
N VAL A 596 9.41 5.26 -24.62
CA VAL A 596 10.74 5.83 -24.75
C VAL A 596 11.74 4.71 -24.95
N THR A 597 12.39 4.67 -26.08
CA THR A 597 13.49 3.74 -26.38
C THR A 597 14.82 4.50 -26.33
N LEU A 598 15.69 4.13 -25.39
CA LEU A 598 17.05 4.66 -25.25
C LEU A 598 18.07 3.61 -25.70
N ASN A 599 18.74 3.87 -26.81
CA ASN A 599 19.84 3.04 -27.28
C ASN A 599 21.16 3.66 -26.81
N ILE A 600 21.80 3.04 -25.82
CA ILE A 600 23.10 3.47 -25.31
C ILE A 600 24.18 2.76 -26.12
N THR A 601 25.08 3.52 -26.74
CA THR A 601 26.22 2.98 -27.48
C THR A 601 27.47 2.96 -26.62
N GLY A 602 28.31 1.95 -26.82
CA GLY A 602 29.56 1.77 -26.09
C GLY A 602 30.36 0.59 -26.59
N GLU A 603 31.53 0.40 -26.02
CA GLU A 603 32.46 -0.67 -26.40
C GLU A 603 32.77 -1.56 -25.19
N ALA A 604 32.92 -2.86 -25.44
CA ALA A 604 33.38 -3.82 -24.45
C ALA A 604 34.91 -3.79 -24.37
N GLN A 605 35.46 -3.82 -23.18
CA GLN A 605 36.91 -3.88 -22.95
C GLN A 605 37.23 -4.78 -21.75
N ALA A 606 37.69 -5.99 -22.04
CA ALA A 606 38.12 -6.91 -21.00
C ALA A 606 39.54 -6.57 -20.50
N GLU A 607 39.72 -6.63 -19.18
CA GLU A 607 41.03 -6.58 -18.52
C GLU A 607 41.19 -7.81 -17.66
N PHE A 608 42.29 -8.51 -17.83
CA PHE A 608 42.69 -9.71 -17.05
C PHE A 608 44.20 -9.75 -16.93
N PRO A 609 44.76 -10.43 -15.91
CA PRO A 609 46.22 -10.51 -15.76
C PRO A 609 46.85 -11.27 -16.93
N GLU A 610 47.91 -10.71 -17.52
CA GLU A 610 48.65 -11.37 -18.59
C GLU A 610 49.49 -12.58 -18.10
N VAL A 611 49.95 -12.54 -16.86
CA VAL A 611 50.75 -13.59 -16.23
C VAL A 611 50.40 -13.67 -14.74
N ILE A 612 50.16 -14.89 -14.27
CA ILE A 612 50.06 -15.18 -12.83
C ILE A 612 51.27 -16.06 -12.48
N ASN A 613 52.21 -15.48 -11.74
CA ASN A 613 53.36 -16.24 -11.24
C ASN A 613 53.06 -16.86 -9.90
N VAL A 614 53.16 -18.19 -9.82
CA VAL A 614 52.85 -18.95 -8.63
C VAL A 614 54.12 -19.66 -8.16
N GLU A 615 54.48 -19.45 -6.89
CA GLU A 615 55.51 -20.27 -6.21
C GLU A 615 54.78 -21.17 -5.22
N GLN A 616 54.82 -22.48 -5.47
CA GLN A 616 54.22 -23.46 -4.60
C GLN A 616 55.32 -24.42 -4.08
N PRO A 617 55.50 -24.57 -2.76
CA PRO A 617 56.41 -25.58 -2.22
C PRO A 617 55.87 -26.95 -2.48
N VAL A 618 56.73 -27.88 -2.90
CA VAL A 618 56.41 -29.30 -3.00
C VAL A 618 56.38 -29.87 -1.59
N ASP A 619 55.20 -30.07 -1.03
CA ASP A 619 55.03 -30.76 0.25
C ASP A 619 54.40 -32.15 -0.02
N GLU A 620 55.17 -33.20 0.31
CA GLU A 620 54.76 -34.59 0.14
C GLU A 620 53.53 -34.96 1.02
N TYR A 621 53.13 -34.09 1.92
CA TYR A 621 52.01 -34.29 2.86
C TYR A 621 50.88 -33.24 2.73
N ALA A 622 50.94 -32.32 1.78
CA ALA A 622 49.89 -31.33 1.59
C ALA A 622 48.64 -32.03 1.02
N MET A 623 47.63 -32.20 1.88
CA MET A 623 46.35 -32.82 1.51
C MET A 623 45.34 -31.80 1.00
N ASP A 624 45.60 -30.52 1.17
CA ASP A 624 44.65 -29.47 0.77
C ASP A 624 45.11 -28.78 -0.52
N PRO A 625 44.22 -28.62 -1.50
CA PRO A 625 44.53 -27.92 -2.72
C PRO A 625 44.82 -26.43 -2.44
N SER A 626 45.82 -25.89 -3.10
CA SER A 626 46.07 -24.44 -3.11
C SER A 626 45.31 -23.78 -4.23
N TYR A 627 44.67 -22.64 -3.94
CA TYR A 627 43.89 -21.90 -4.91
C TYR A 627 44.54 -20.56 -5.22
N TYR A 628 44.51 -20.15 -6.48
CA TYR A 628 44.97 -18.86 -6.97
C TYR A 628 43.83 -18.13 -7.64
N GLU A 629 43.50 -16.98 -7.11
CA GLU A 629 42.38 -16.17 -7.62
C GLU A 629 42.87 -15.16 -8.67
N PHE A 630 42.15 -15.02 -9.76
CA PHE A 630 42.35 -13.96 -10.71
C PHE A 630 41.01 -13.35 -11.11
N TYR A 631 41.06 -12.16 -11.69
CA TYR A 631 39.88 -11.36 -11.97
C TYR A 631 39.82 -11.02 -13.45
N VAL A 632 38.61 -11.11 -14.03
CA VAL A 632 38.28 -10.53 -15.30
C VAL A 632 37.40 -9.33 -15.06
N VAL A 633 37.83 -8.16 -15.51
CA VAL A 633 37.18 -6.89 -15.26
C VAL A 633 36.76 -6.25 -16.57
N ASN A 634 35.54 -5.72 -16.62
CA ASN A 634 35.09 -4.91 -17.75
C ASN A 634 35.51 -3.43 -17.52
N LYS A 635 36.46 -2.96 -18.30
CA LYS A 635 36.87 -1.54 -18.36
C LYS A 635 36.10 -0.77 -19.44
N GLY A 636 35.29 -1.47 -20.22
CA GLY A 636 34.48 -0.88 -21.26
C GLY A 636 33.13 -0.38 -20.75
N THR A 637 32.35 0.15 -21.65
CA THR A 637 31.01 0.69 -21.43
C THR A 637 29.90 -0.20 -21.98
N LYS A 638 30.29 -1.38 -22.48
CA LYS A 638 29.37 -2.42 -22.96
C LYS A 638 29.72 -3.75 -22.32
N ALA A 639 28.73 -4.52 -21.93
CA ALA A 639 28.94 -5.86 -21.41
C ALA A 639 29.62 -6.75 -22.46
N PHE A 640 30.43 -7.70 -22.02
CA PHE A 640 30.94 -8.77 -22.87
C PHE A 640 30.66 -10.11 -22.23
N THR A 641 30.74 -11.16 -23.03
CA THR A 641 30.45 -12.51 -22.60
C THR A 641 31.73 -13.34 -22.66
N ILE A 642 32.04 -14.03 -21.56
CA ILE A 642 33.07 -15.06 -21.55
C ILE A 642 32.40 -16.31 -22.05
N THR A 643 32.81 -16.78 -23.23
CA THR A 643 32.20 -17.94 -23.88
C THR A 643 32.84 -19.24 -23.48
N ASP A 644 34.12 -19.20 -23.11
CA ASP A 644 34.87 -20.36 -22.65
C ASP A 644 36.15 -19.95 -21.90
N VAL A 645 36.60 -20.77 -21.00
CA VAL A 645 37.91 -20.69 -20.33
C VAL A 645 38.56 -22.07 -20.43
N ALA A 646 39.63 -22.18 -21.17
CA ALA A 646 40.35 -23.46 -21.35
C ALA A 646 41.77 -23.37 -20.76
N SER A 647 42.21 -24.45 -20.17
CA SER A 647 43.60 -24.60 -19.73
C SER A 647 44.37 -25.52 -20.70
N GLU A 648 45.52 -25.05 -21.17
CA GLU A 648 46.44 -25.87 -21.92
C GLU A 648 47.65 -26.19 -21.05
N MET A 649 47.93 -27.46 -20.81
CA MET A 649 49.16 -27.86 -20.15
C MET A 649 50.33 -27.80 -21.11
N PHE A 650 51.30 -26.95 -20.81
CA PHE A 650 52.59 -26.98 -21.46
C PHE A 650 53.56 -27.77 -20.59
N THR A 651 53.76 -29.03 -20.91
CA THR A 651 54.86 -29.79 -20.30
C THR A 651 56.17 -29.45 -20.99
N GLY A 652 56.98 -28.65 -20.36
CA GLY A 652 58.35 -28.41 -20.83
C GLY A 652 59.20 -29.66 -20.71
N SER A 653 59.67 -30.16 -21.83
CA SER A 653 60.57 -31.31 -22.06
C SER A 653 59.98 -32.68 -21.68
N GLU A 654 59.88 -33.56 -22.68
CA GLU A 654 59.56 -34.96 -22.46
C GLU A 654 60.52 -35.58 -21.45
N PRO A 655 60.05 -36.38 -20.50
CA PRO A 655 60.93 -37.19 -19.65
C PRO A 655 61.64 -38.16 -20.52
N SER A 656 62.95 -38.23 -20.42
CA SER A 656 63.80 -39.10 -21.17
C SER A 656 63.86 -40.57 -20.63
N ASP A 657 62.91 -40.93 -19.77
CA ASP A 657 62.86 -42.24 -19.15
C ASP A 657 61.52 -42.94 -19.46
N PRO A 658 61.49 -43.98 -20.28
CA PRO A 658 60.32 -44.71 -20.66
C PRO A 658 59.71 -45.61 -19.56
N ASP A 659 60.29 -45.67 -18.38
CA ASP A 659 59.86 -46.52 -17.27
C ASP A 659 59.21 -45.77 -16.11
N VAL A 660 59.00 -44.44 -16.25
CA VAL A 660 58.25 -43.67 -15.27
C VAL A 660 56.76 -43.69 -15.67
N GLU A 661 55.96 -44.41 -14.85
CA GLU A 661 54.50 -44.29 -14.94
C GLU A 661 54.14 -42.86 -14.92
N GLU A 662 53.36 -42.34 -15.93
CA GLU A 662 52.83 -41.03 -15.96
C GLU A 662 52.04 -40.76 -14.64
N PRO A 663 52.33 -39.69 -13.90
CA PRO A 663 51.52 -39.35 -12.74
C PRO A 663 50.10 -39.18 -13.23
N SER A 664 49.15 -39.86 -12.60
CA SER A 664 47.73 -39.71 -12.85
C SER A 664 47.39 -38.21 -12.84
N ASP A 665 46.95 -37.75 -13.99
CA ASP A 665 46.60 -36.40 -14.37
C ASP A 665 46.12 -35.56 -13.15
N PRO A 666 46.85 -34.53 -12.68
CA PRO A 666 46.32 -33.64 -11.70
C PRO A 666 45.32 -32.76 -12.46
N GLU A 667 44.07 -33.15 -12.49
CA GLU A 667 42.97 -32.32 -12.98
C GLU A 667 42.97 -31.03 -12.20
N GLY A 668 43.61 -30.00 -12.74
CA GLY A 668 43.47 -28.63 -12.25
C GLY A 668 42.01 -28.24 -12.38
N LYS A 669 41.34 -28.04 -11.24
CA LYS A 669 39.95 -27.64 -11.24
C LYS A 669 39.87 -26.11 -11.34
N LEU A 670 39.36 -25.63 -12.45
CA LEU A 670 38.97 -24.24 -12.59
C LEU A 670 37.60 -24.03 -11.93
N GLU A 671 37.48 -23.04 -11.09
CA GLU A 671 36.21 -22.68 -10.44
C GLU A 671 35.88 -21.21 -10.68
N VAL A 672 34.62 -20.90 -10.80
CA VAL A 672 34.10 -19.53 -10.94
C VAL A 672 33.26 -19.18 -9.72
N TYR A 673 33.41 -17.96 -9.23
CA TYR A 673 32.60 -17.42 -8.13
C TYR A 673 31.31 -16.80 -8.67
N ALA A 674 30.22 -17.55 -8.57
CA ALA A 674 28.92 -17.17 -9.13
C ALA A 674 27.78 -17.51 -8.15
N ALA A 675 26.59 -17.01 -8.42
CA ALA A 675 25.39 -17.34 -7.66
C ALA A 675 25.05 -18.83 -7.83
N GLN A 676 24.81 -19.54 -6.72
CA GLN A 676 24.31 -20.91 -6.77
C GLN A 676 22.87 -20.90 -7.30
N ASN A 677 22.64 -21.60 -8.40
CA ASN A 677 21.28 -21.86 -8.88
C ASN A 677 20.71 -23.05 -8.07
N ASN A 678 19.88 -22.75 -7.04
CA ASN A 678 19.25 -23.76 -6.18
C ASN A 678 18.08 -24.51 -6.84
N ASN A 679 17.91 -24.42 -8.14
CA ASN A 679 16.92 -25.23 -8.86
C ASN A 679 17.48 -26.62 -9.21
N GLY A 680 17.61 -27.45 -8.18
CA GLY A 680 17.77 -28.89 -8.35
C GLY A 680 16.46 -29.53 -8.78
N GLY A 681 16.04 -29.28 -10.00
CA GLY A 681 14.98 -29.99 -10.72
C GLY A 681 15.57 -30.58 -11.98
N ASP A 682 15.52 -31.89 -12.07
CA ASP A 682 15.99 -32.74 -13.18
C ASP A 682 15.06 -32.58 -14.42
N ASP A 683 14.85 -31.39 -14.91
CA ASP A 683 13.87 -31.09 -15.96
C ASP A 683 14.47 -30.38 -17.18
N GLY A 684 15.66 -30.72 -17.62
CA GLY A 684 16.11 -30.49 -19.00
C GLY A 684 15.86 -29.13 -19.63
N ILE A 685 15.73 -28.05 -18.85
CA ILE A 685 15.54 -26.68 -19.32
C ILE A 685 16.93 -26.04 -19.45
N ASP A 686 17.27 -25.62 -20.65
CA ASP A 686 18.45 -24.83 -20.99
C ASP A 686 18.60 -23.64 -20.03
N PRO A 687 19.65 -23.60 -19.18
CA PRO A 687 19.87 -22.46 -18.30
C PRO A 687 20.29 -21.27 -19.17
N GLY A 688 19.44 -20.28 -19.29
CA GLY A 688 19.78 -18.99 -19.90
C GLY A 688 21.05 -18.39 -19.24
N PRO A 689 21.66 -17.33 -19.80
CA PRO A 689 22.90 -16.75 -19.32
C PRO A 689 22.83 -16.43 -17.84
N MET A 690 23.79 -16.91 -17.05
CA MET A 690 23.87 -16.67 -15.62
C MET A 690 24.08 -15.17 -15.36
N ALA A 691 23.07 -14.50 -14.85
CA ALA A 691 23.21 -13.14 -14.32
C ALA A 691 23.77 -13.23 -12.89
N LEU A 692 24.78 -12.43 -12.60
CA LEU A 692 25.28 -12.23 -11.25
C LEU A 692 24.27 -11.37 -10.49
N ALA A 693 23.30 -11.98 -9.81
CA ALA A 693 22.35 -11.26 -8.97
C ALA A 693 23.02 -10.84 -7.64
N ASP A 694 22.84 -9.58 -7.24
CA ASP A 694 23.48 -9.00 -6.06
C ASP A 694 23.11 -9.68 -4.72
N ASP A 695 22.01 -10.43 -4.63
CA ASP A 695 21.47 -10.99 -3.38
C ASP A 695 21.42 -12.53 -3.31
N ALA A 696 21.93 -13.25 -4.31
CA ALA A 696 22.00 -14.71 -4.25
C ALA A 696 23.25 -15.17 -3.49
N ALA A 697 23.14 -16.26 -2.72
CA ALA A 697 24.30 -16.86 -2.07
C ALA A 697 25.35 -17.25 -3.14
N LYS A 698 26.47 -16.53 -3.15
CA LYS A 698 27.57 -16.77 -4.08
C LYS A 698 28.49 -17.85 -3.51
N ALA A 699 28.88 -18.78 -4.34
CA ALA A 699 29.83 -19.87 -3.99
C ALA A 699 30.82 -20.11 -5.14
N TRP A 700 31.92 -20.81 -4.81
CA TRP A 700 32.84 -21.31 -5.82
C TRP A 700 32.21 -22.51 -6.51
N ILE A 701 32.06 -22.45 -7.82
CA ILE A 701 31.45 -23.51 -8.65
C ILE A 701 32.53 -24.06 -9.63
N PRO A 702 32.73 -25.38 -9.72
CA PRO A 702 33.62 -25.94 -10.72
C PRO A 702 33.23 -25.49 -12.14
N TYR A 703 34.17 -24.91 -12.87
CA TYR A 703 33.98 -24.50 -14.24
C TYR A 703 34.18 -25.66 -15.19
N GLN A 704 33.23 -25.94 -16.06
CA GLN A 704 33.29 -26.97 -17.08
C GLN A 704 33.26 -26.35 -18.46
N SER A 705 34.40 -26.37 -19.15
CA SER A 705 34.53 -25.87 -20.52
C SER A 705 33.54 -26.55 -21.48
N GLY A 706 32.83 -25.72 -22.27
CA GLY A 706 31.89 -26.21 -23.28
C GLY A 706 30.54 -26.71 -22.75
N THR A 707 30.32 -26.73 -21.43
CA THR A 707 29.06 -27.19 -20.82
C THR A 707 28.37 -26.17 -19.94
N MET A 708 29.09 -25.15 -19.48
CA MET A 708 28.47 -24.03 -18.71
C MET A 708 27.91 -22.97 -19.63
N ALA A 709 26.82 -22.32 -19.20
CA ALA A 709 26.28 -21.16 -19.89
C ALA A 709 27.31 -20.03 -19.95
N PRO A 710 27.34 -19.24 -21.03
CA PRO A 710 28.21 -18.07 -21.13
C PRO A 710 28.05 -17.11 -19.97
N ILE A 711 29.17 -16.58 -19.44
CA ILE A 711 29.20 -15.64 -18.34
C ILE A 711 29.17 -14.22 -18.90
N VAL A 712 28.13 -13.45 -18.57
CA VAL A 712 28.02 -12.03 -18.98
C VAL A 712 28.74 -11.17 -17.95
N VAL A 713 29.75 -10.42 -18.40
CA VAL A 713 30.50 -9.46 -17.57
C VAL A 713 29.95 -8.06 -17.84
N GLY A 714 29.15 -7.58 -16.88
CA GLY A 714 28.60 -6.23 -16.85
C GLY A 714 29.54 -5.23 -16.16
N THR A 715 29.04 -4.56 -15.16
CA THR A 715 29.81 -3.67 -14.30
C THR A 715 30.61 -4.41 -13.22
N ASP A 716 30.33 -5.66 -13.00
CA ASP A 716 30.93 -6.49 -11.95
C ASP A 716 32.23 -7.16 -12.40
N THR A 717 33.02 -7.51 -11.40
CA THR A 717 34.24 -8.30 -11.60
C THR A 717 33.90 -9.78 -11.48
N VAL A 718 34.27 -10.57 -12.47
CA VAL A 718 34.18 -12.03 -12.40
C VAL A 718 35.45 -12.58 -11.79
N LYS A 719 35.33 -13.43 -10.77
CA LYS A 719 36.45 -14.07 -10.08
C LYS A 719 36.58 -15.52 -10.55
N PHE A 720 37.80 -15.90 -10.84
CA PHE A 720 38.17 -17.26 -11.10
C PHE A 720 39.23 -17.69 -10.09
N ARG A 721 39.29 -18.98 -9.78
CA ARG A 721 40.41 -19.59 -9.06
C ARG A 721 40.80 -20.91 -9.72
N ILE A 722 42.10 -21.26 -9.67
CA ILE A 722 42.68 -22.47 -10.17
C ILE A 722 43.27 -23.24 -9.00
#